data_916cf54af8721fbf6d14342696190622
#
_entry.id   916cf54af8721fbf6d14342696190622
#
_cell.length_a   1.000
_cell.length_b   1.000
_cell.length_c   1.000
_cell.angle_alpha   90.00
_cell.angle_beta   90.00
_cell.angle_gamma   90.00
#
_symmetry.space_group_name_H-M   'P 1'
#
loop_
_entity.id
_entity.type
_entity.pdbx_description
1 polymer ?
#
loop_
_entity_poly.entity_id
_entity_poly.type
_entity_poly.pdbx_seq_one_letter_code
_entity_poly.pdbx_strand_id
1 'polypeptide(L)'
;RDTLRSPSTLPELRSIEYEGDNAAGPTLSLFFTEDMQFTVSAGQQPNTLIVQISKPGTKACSASSSGDSDITTQVDALPPGLYVINLASAPGGFDGLSEDRQKALAGRVVYESQFEKDSQQWYRLRAGFYETKEDATAELNRIKAQFPDAWVVKITPRERSQGIAASIAAPVLKPTTTAAPTATAMADPNAAAGTDVDATETARLTAEAEQAIQDNNLDRAIELLSTAAQKPQNANTPRAIELLGLTRERKGQNAHARAEYEEYLRRFPEGEGADRVKQRLAALEGASGSPSGTPLRAAGSLGGNGEWKWGLRGSFSQFYFRDQGRTSTLNTTSSLGTEVDNSVNVNQLMTSGDVTISGGNDRRLFQIRAAGSFTQNFGTSASITTINNGNEVLTYRSRPGGGIGAVTALYFDYTDNDLNSQLRLGRQTRNSAGVLGRFDGALVGWQPGKHLRINAVAGFPVLSSRQTHVLTERPFYGVSVDIGSKRSPVQTTLYWFDQRTTGGFVDRRSVGIEARFLKPNFNAYAMFDYDVKFGELNLGLVSMNYNFSDGSNLSLTGDYRRSPLLTTSNALIGQMDTINSLPFTDLTGLRPFFTDNEIYQMAIDRTLISKSLTLTYARPITKKLQINVDFSLTDTGGTPGTPATTGTPEIMALPSTGKEYFYGMQLIGSDLFMANDIYILSGRVANTSTAKVYSADFNARIPITSNFRLSPRLRYGYRDGKLTTMVLNPGTYSQFQPTIRLNFYPIKNSEIEIEFGGNFAQQSVFNGTGFDKISETGWVLSAGYRFDF
;
A
#
# COMPACT_ATOMS: atom_id res chain seq x y z
N ARG A 1 -16.39 14.78 -3.94
CA ARG A 1 -16.50 15.71 -5.09
C ARG A 1 -16.50 17.13 -4.55
N ASP A 2 -15.45 17.88 -4.85
CA ASP A 2 -15.29 19.25 -4.41
C ASP A 2 -15.52 20.17 -5.58
N THR A 3 -16.37 21.17 -5.40
CA THR A 3 -16.65 22.18 -6.42
C THR A 3 -15.97 23.48 -6.02
N LEU A 4 -15.02 23.93 -6.83
CA LEU A 4 -14.39 25.23 -6.69
C LEU A 4 -15.17 26.27 -7.50
N ARG A 5 -15.38 27.44 -6.92
CA ARG A 5 -15.99 28.54 -7.66
C ARG A 5 -15.01 29.07 -8.69
N SER A 6 -15.51 29.38 -9.88
CA SER A 6 -14.71 30.01 -10.91
C SER A 6 -14.21 31.38 -10.42
N PRO A 7 -12.96 31.75 -10.72
CA PRO A 7 -12.48 33.11 -10.45
C PRO A 7 -13.27 34.11 -11.27
N SER A 8 -13.54 35.27 -10.68
CA SER A 8 -14.29 36.36 -11.34
C SER A 8 -13.60 36.93 -12.61
N THR A 9 -12.32 36.57 -12.81
CA THR A 9 -11.52 36.92 -13.97
C THR A 9 -11.73 36.01 -15.19
N LEU A 10 -12.47 34.90 -15.04
CA LEU A 10 -12.79 33.94 -16.10
C LEU A 10 -14.29 33.63 -16.09
N PRO A 11 -15.13 34.54 -16.60
CA PRO A 11 -16.59 34.43 -16.56
C PRO A 11 -17.11 33.22 -17.39
N GLU A 12 -16.37 32.75 -18.36
CA GLU A 12 -16.69 31.59 -19.20
C GLU A 12 -16.51 30.28 -18.49
N LEU A 13 -15.72 30.19 -17.40
CA LEU A 13 -15.52 29.01 -16.59
C LEU A 13 -16.64 28.90 -15.54
N ARG A 14 -17.56 28.00 -15.75
CA ARG A 14 -18.74 27.81 -14.90
C ARG A 14 -18.41 27.21 -13.55
N SER A 15 -17.65 26.13 -13.53
CA SER A 15 -17.21 25.45 -12.30
C SER A 15 -15.97 24.61 -12.57
N ILE A 16 -15.22 24.38 -11.50
CA ILE A 16 -14.11 23.45 -11.44
C ILE A 16 -14.53 22.38 -10.43
N GLU A 17 -14.58 21.12 -10.85
CA GLU A 17 -14.93 20.03 -9.98
C GLU A 17 -13.74 19.06 -9.84
N TYR A 18 -13.39 18.77 -8.61
CA TYR A 18 -12.34 17.81 -8.29
C TYR A 18 -12.95 16.58 -7.62
N GLU A 19 -12.65 15.41 -8.15
CA GLU A 19 -13.01 14.11 -7.59
C GLU A 19 -11.73 13.37 -7.24
N GLY A 20 -11.32 13.44 -5.97
CA GLY A 20 -10.12 12.77 -5.45
C GLY A 20 -10.30 11.28 -5.23
N ASP A 21 -11.54 10.83 -5.07
CA ASP A 21 -11.89 9.44 -4.70
C ASP A 21 -12.50 8.65 -5.87
N ASN A 22 -12.29 9.09 -7.10
CA ASN A 22 -12.74 8.35 -8.27
C ASN A 22 -11.87 7.07 -8.44
N ALA A 23 -12.51 5.94 -8.77
CA ALA A 23 -11.83 4.67 -9.02
C ALA A 23 -10.80 4.75 -10.17
N ALA A 24 -10.93 5.75 -11.04
CA ALA A 24 -10.02 6.06 -12.14
C ALA A 24 -8.84 6.98 -11.77
N GLY A 25 -8.72 7.37 -10.49
CA GLY A 25 -7.75 8.35 -10.01
C GLY A 25 -8.35 9.76 -9.88
N PRO A 26 -7.59 10.70 -9.28
CA PRO A 26 -8.06 12.08 -9.09
C PRO A 26 -8.38 12.75 -10.42
N THR A 27 -9.61 13.17 -10.57
CA THR A 27 -10.10 13.82 -11.80
C THR A 27 -10.42 15.29 -11.53
N LEU A 28 -9.91 16.18 -12.37
CA LEU A 28 -10.24 17.59 -12.40
C LEU A 28 -11.08 17.88 -13.62
N SER A 29 -12.34 18.26 -13.41
CA SER A 29 -13.27 18.62 -14.49
C SER A 29 -13.49 20.12 -14.51
N LEU A 30 -13.30 20.71 -15.67
CA LEU A 30 -13.53 22.13 -15.93
C LEU A 30 -14.79 22.27 -16.78
N PHE A 31 -15.79 22.97 -16.29
CA PHE A 31 -17.07 23.19 -16.99
C PHE A 31 -17.14 24.63 -17.48
N PHE A 32 -17.36 24.78 -18.77
CA PHE A 32 -17.48 26.10 -19.42
C PHE A 32 -18.93 26.42 -19.76
N THR A 33 -19.24 27.71 -19.92
CA THR A 33 -20.54 28.19 -20.35
C THR A 33 -20.69 28.18 -21.87
N GLU A 34 -19.58 28.10 -22.60
CA GLU A 34 -19.46 28.11 -24.06
C GLU A 34 -18.40 27.09 -24.48
N ASP A 35 -18.39 26.69 -25.75
CA ASP A 35 -17.33 25.85 -26.30
C ASP A 35 -15.99 26.59 -26.30
N MET A 36 -15.01 26.00 -25.64
CA MET A 36 -13.69 26.61 -25.49
C MET A 36 -12.61 25.67 -26.05
N GLN A 37 -11.60 26.24 -26.67
CA GLN A 37 -10.37 25.52 -27.00
C GLN A 37 -9.42 25.64 -25.82
N PHE A 38 -8.77 24.55 -25.49
CA PHE A 38 -7.80 24.52 -24.40
C PHE A 38 -6.54 23.74 -24.79
N THR A 39 -5.43 24.17 -24.22
CA THR A 39 -4.16 23.43 -24.27
C THR A 39 -3.68 23.21 -22.84
N VAL A 40 -3.15 22.02 -22.56
CA VAL A 40 -2.59 21.70 -21.27
C VAL A 40 -1.09 21.52 -21.44
N SER A 41 -0.32 22.23 -20.64
CA SER A 41 1.14 22.13 -20.62
C SER A 41 1.63 21.95 -19.19
N ALA A 42 2.81 21.36 -19.02
CA ALA A 42 3.48 21.32 -17.72
C ALA A 42 3.89 22.76 -17.34
N GLY A 43 3.64 23.15 -16.09
CA GLY A 43 4.15 24.39 -15.54
C GLY A 43 5.66 24.31 -15.24
N GLN A 44 6.26 25.46 -14.96
CA GLN A 44 7.70 25.54 -14.63
C GLN A 44 8.07 24.83 -13.32
N GLN A 45 7.10 24.49 -12.50
CA GLN A 45 7.31 23.73 -11.27
C GLN A 45 6.87 22.27 -11.45
N PRO A 46 7.53 21.29 -10.82
CA PRO A 46 7.33 19.87 -11.08
C PRO A 46 5.92 19.31 -10.84
N ASN A 47 5.00 20.06 -10.26
CA ASN A 47 3.63 19.63 -10.00
C ASN A 47 2.57 20.65 -10.46
N THR A 48 2.91 21.49 -11.40
CA THR A 48 2.01 22.52 -11.95
C THR A 48 1.58 22.17 -13.37
N LEU A 49 0.26 22.22 -13.61
CA LEU A 49 -0.33 22.17 -14.94
C LEU A 49 -0.83 23.56 -15.30
N ILE A 50 -0.43 24.03 -16.46
CA ILE A 50 -0.95 25.28 -17.05
C ILE A 50 -2.02 24.86 -18.05
N VAL A 51 -3.25 25.29 -17.80
CA VAL A 51 -4.37 25.15 -18.74
C VAL A 51 -4.60 26.50 -19.38
N GLN A 52 -4.23 26.65 -20.64
CA GLN A 52 -4.54 27.85 -21.44
C GLN A 52 -5.87 27.62 -22.13
N ILE A 53 -6.76 28.61 -21.99
CA ILE A 53 -8.11 28.55 -22.50
C ILE A 53 -8.31 29.73 -23.47
N SER A 54 -8.87 29.44 -24.64
CA SER A 54 -9.17 30.46 -25.64
C SER A 54 -10.52 30.21 -26.31
N LYS A 55 -11.20 31.28 -26.73
CA LYS A 55 -12.41 31.15 -27.54
C LYS A 55 -12.06 30.70 -28.97
N PRO A 56 -12.89 29.87 -29.62
CA PRO A 56 -12.67 29.49 -31.00
C PRO A 56 -12.51 30.72 -31.89
N GLY A 57 -11.40 30.81 -32.63
CA GLY A 57 -11.12 31.91 -33.57
C GLY A 57 -10.32 33.11 -33.01
N THR A 58 -9.93 33.10 -31.72
CA THR A 58 -9.02 34.13 -31.18
C THR A 58 -7.57 33.61 -31.21
N LYS A 59 -6.64 34.42 -31.78
CA LYS A 59 -5.20 34.13 -31.64
C LYS A 59 -4.80 34.25 -30.19
N ALA A 60 -4.14 33.23 -29.67
CA ALA A 60 -3.60 33.23 -28.31
C ALA A 60 -2.72 34.47 -28.08
N CYS A 61 -3.00 35.23 -27.04
CA CYS A 61 -2.11 36.31 -26.59
C CYS A 61 -0.81 35.70 -26.07
N SER A 62 0.30 35.96 -26.75
CA SER A 62 1.63 35.66 -26.23
C SER A 62 1.90 36.64 -25.08
N ALA A 63 2.03 36.15 -23.88
CA ALA A 63 2.54 36.94 -22.77
C ALA A 63 4.01 37.26 -23.01
N SER A 64 4.29 38.51 -23.34
CA SER A 64 5.63 39.03 -23.41
C SER A 64 6.19 39.17 -22.00
N SER A 65 7.11 38.33 -21.61
CA SER A 65 8.03 38.59 -20.51
C SER A 65 9.35 39.06 -21.08
N SER A 66 9.65 40.33 -20.85
CA SER A 66 10.95 40.91 -21.12
C SER A 66 11.98 40.40 -20.12
N GLY A 67 13.11 39.92 -20.62
CA GLY A 67 14.42 39.92 -19.94
C GLY A 67 14.89 38.58 -19.40
N ASP A 68 15.69 38.03 -20.09
CA ASP A 68 17.03 37.53 -19.86
C ASP A 68 17.28 36.10 -20.36
N SER A 69 18.31 36.06 -21.08
CA SER A 69 19.02 35.18 -21.96
C SER A 69 19.28 33.73 -21.56
N ASP A 70 19.25 32.89 -22.59
CA ASP A 70 20.16 31.80 -22.94
C ASP A 70 19.93 30.36 -22.57
N ILE A 71 18.81 29.95 -21.96
CA ILE A 71 18.54 28.50 -21.82
C ILE A 71 17.20 28.07 -22.44
N THR A 72 16.29 28.99 -22.67
CA THR A 72 14.94 28.72 -23.19
C THR A 72 14.90 28.50 -24.71
N THR A 73 15.92 28.84 -25.44
CA THR A 73 15.93 28.79 -26.92
C THR A 73 16.13 27.38 -27.51
N GLN A 74 16.54 26.38 -26.74
CA GLN A 74 16.70 25.03 -27.28
C GLN A 74 15.46 24.13 -27.12
N VAL A 75 14.55 24.39 -26.21
CA VAL A 75 13.35 23.57 -25.98
C VAL A 75 12.21 23.92 -26.93
N ASP A 76 12.11 25.19 -27.32
CA ASP A 76 11.09 25.65 -28.28
C ASP A 76 11.40 25.29 -29.75
N ALA A 77 12.59 24.77 -30.05
CA ALA A 77 13.02 24.35 -31.38
C ALA A 77 12.77 22.84 -31.66
N LEU A 78 12.25 22.07 -30.70
CA LEU A 78 11.99 20.64 -30.91
C LEU A 78 10.66 20.42 -31.60
N PRO A 79 10.61 19.67 -32.73
CA PRO A 79 9.39 19.46 -33.48
C PRO A 79 8.32 18.79 -32.62
N PRO A 80 7.08 19.31 -32.61
CA PRO A 80 5.97 18.65 -31.93
C PRO A 80 5.60 17.39 -32.70
N GLY A 81 5.60 16.23 -32.04
CA GLY A 81 5.19 15.00 -32.72
C GLY A 81 5.36 13.77 -31.86
N LEU A 82 4.63 12.72 -32.18
CA LEU A 82 4.64 11.43 -31.48
C LEU A 82 5.16 10.29 -32.35
N TYR A 83 5.67 10.57 -33.56
CA TYR A 83 6.28 9.56 -34.40
C TYR A 83 7.80 9.67 -34.36
N VAL A 84 8.48 8.56 -34.23
CA VAL A 84 9.93 8.45 -34.26
C VAL A 84 10.37 7.32 -35.17
N ILE A 85 11.60 7.39 -35.60
CA ILE A 85 12.24 6.32 -36.39
C ILE A 85 13.11 5.53 -35.43
N ASN A 86 12.84 4.23 -35.31
CA ASN A 86 13.71 3.30 -34.61
C ASN A 86 14.85 2.93 -35.54
N LEU A 87 16.06 3.37 -35.27
CA LEU A 87 17.22 3.28 -36.15
C LEU A 87 17.92 1.93 -36.04
N ALA A 88 18.13 1.47 -34.81
CA ALA A 88 18.80 0.23 -34.48
C ALA A 88 18.44 -0.22 -33.07
N SER A 89 18.70 -1.50 -32.77
CA SER A 89 18.57 -2.06 -31.43
C SER A 89 19.80 -2.94 -31.15
N ALA A 90 20.42 -2.81 -29.97
CA ALA A 90 21.59 -3.58 -29.58
C ALA A 90 21.56 -3.92 -28.08
N PRO A 91 22.08 -5.09 -27.66
CA PRO A 91 22.36 -5.37 -26.27
C PRO A 91 23.62 -4.57 -25.84
N GLY A 92 23.53 -3.80 -24.76
CA GLY A 92 24.66 -3.04 -24.22
C GLY A 92 24.78 -1.59 -24.66
N GLY A 93 23.83 -1.05 -25.42
CA GLY A 93 23.79 0.37 -25.82
C GLY A 93 24.60 0.66 -27.11
N PHE A 94 24.73 1.95 -27.42
CA PHE A 94 25.43 2.44 -28.62
C PHE A 94 26.59 3.35 -28.23
N ASP A 95 27.84 2.90 -28.48
CA ASP A 95 29.08 3.64 -28.19
C ASP A 95 29.43 4.73 -29.24
N GLY A 96 28.40 5.38 -29.80
CA GLY A 96 28.50 6.39 -30.84
C GLY A 96 28.16 5.85 -32.22
N LEU A 97 28.01 6.78 -33.17
CA LEU A 97 27.67 6.50 -34.56
C LEU A 97 28.84 6.83 -35.47
N SER A 98 29.04 6.09 -36.56
CA SER A 98 30.00 6.47 -37.60
C SER A 98 29.70 7.86 -38.17
N GLU A 99 30.73 8.50 -38.70
CA GLU A 99 30.62 9.91 -39.18
C GLU A 99 29.54 10.07 -40.25
N ASP A 100 29.39 9.07 -41.14
CA ASP A 100 28.34 9.09 -42.18
C ASP A 100 26.92 8.96 -41.59
N ARG A 101 26.75 8.15 -40.54
CA ARG A 101 25.48 8.02 -39.81
C ARG A 101 25.17 9.26 -39.01
N GLN A 102 26.17 9.92 -38.42
CA GLN A 102 26.02 11.19 -37.75
C GLN A 102 25.57 12.29 -38.69
N LYS A 103 26.19 12.37 -39.89
CA LYS A 103 25.81 13.32 -40.94
C LYS A 103 24.35 13.10 -41.44
N ALA A 104 23.96 11.84 -41.56
CA ALA A 104 22.58 11.50 -41.96
C ALA A 104 21.54 11.94 -40.97
N LEU A 105 21.87 12.03 -39.69
CA LEU A 105 20.99 12.43 -38.58
C LEU A 105 21.16 13.88 -38.13
N ALA A 106 22.02 14.63 -38.81
CA ALA A 106 22.31 16.02 -38.48
C ALA A 106 21.02 16.88 -38.42
N GLY A 107 20.85 17.63 -37.34
CA GLY A 107 19.65 18.44 -37.09
C GLY A 107 18.44 17.65 -36.62
N ARG A 108 18.58 16.40 -36.24
CA ARG A 108 17.54 15.56 -35.65
C ARG A 108 17.81 15.32 -34.17
N VAL A 109 16.76 15.17 -33.41
CA VAL A 109 16.84 14.69 -32.02
C VAL A 109 17.10 13.19 -32.06
N VAL A 110 18.21 12.75 -31.48
CA VAL A 110 18.61 11.35 -31.41
C VAL A 110 18.78 10.96 -29.95
N TYR A 111 18.13 9.88 -29.53
CA TYR A 111 18.17 9.41 -28.17
C TYR A 111 18.15 7.88 -28.09
N GLU A 112 18.60 7.34 -26.99
CA GLU A 112 18.46 5.94 -26.65
C GLU A 112 17.26 5.68 -25.75
N SER A 113 16.55 4.58 -26.00
CA SER A 113 15.53 4.04 -25.10
C SER A 113 15.81 2.58 -24.80
N GLN A 114 15.62 2.20 -23.55
CA GLN A 114 15.91 0.83 -23.08
C GLN A 114 14.67 -0.06 -23.20
N PHE A 115 14.89 -1.37 -23.45
CA PHE A 115 13.85 -2.39 -23.40
C PHE A 115 14.49 -3.76 -23.11
N GLU A 116 13.71 -4.69 -22.60
CA GLU A 116 14.17 -6.05 -22.34
C GLU A 116 13.73 -6.99 -23.46
N LYS A 117 14.63 -7.87 -23.89
CA LYS A 117 14.36 -8.93 -24.83
C LYS A 117 15.11 -10.20 -24.42
N ASP A 118 14.40 -11.32 -24.32
CA ASP A 118 14.96 -12.63 -23.95
C ASP A 118 15.74 -12.60 -22.62
N SER A 119 15.19 -11.88 -21.61
CA SER A 119 15.81 -11.65 -20.28
C SER A 119 17.16 -10.92 -20.36
N GLN A 120 17.43 -10.22 -21.42
CA GLN A 120 18.61 -9.40 -21.61
C GLN A 120 18.22 -7.97 -21.94
N GLN A 121 18.94 -7.00 -21.38
CA GLN A 121 18.67 -5.59 -21.60
C GLN A 121 19.16 -5.17 -23.00
N TRP A 122 18.26 -4.54 -23.75
CA TRP A 122 18.49 -4.02 -25.08
C TRP A 122 18.26 -2.52 -25.12
N TYR A 123 18.91 -1.86 -26.04
CA TYR A 123 18.81 -0.43 -26.27
C TYR A 123 18.33 -0.21 -27.70
N ARG A 124 17.42 0.77 -27.86
CA ARG A 124 16.95 1.26 -29.15
C ARG A 124 17.47 2.66 -29.38
N LEU A 125 18.15 2.84 -30.49
CA LEU A 125 18.53 4.16 -30.96
C LEU A 125 17.37 4.71 -31.79
N ARG A 126 16.89 5.89 -31.46
CA ARG A 126 15.73 6.53 -32.08
C ARG A 126 16.03 7.93 -32.54
N ALA A 127 15.41 8.32 -33.67
CA ALA A 127 15.44 9.67 -34.21
C ALA A 127 14.01 10.21 -34.38
N GLY A 128 13.78 11.42 -34.01
CA GLY A 128 12.46 12.07 -34.09
C GLY A 128 12.53 13.46 -33.45
N PHE A 129 11.42 14.18 -33.21
CA PHE A 129 10.04 13.70 -33.25
C PHE A 129 9.31 14.25 -34.48
N TYR A 130 8.40 13.46 -35.09
CA TYR A 130 7.63 13.86 -36.27
C TYR A 130 6.14 13.97 -35.92
N GLU A 131 5.45 14.94 -36.52
CA GLU A 131 4.03 15.15 -36.24
C GLU A 131 3.14 14.10 -36.86
N THR A 132 3.45 13.66 -38.08
CA THR A 132 2.69 12.67 -38.81
C THR A 132 3.53 11.42 -39.11
N LYS A 133 2.85 10.32 -39.37
CA LYS A 133 3.49 9.07 -39.79
C LYS A 133 4.13 9.22 -41.18
N GLU A 134 3.52 10.04 -42.03
CA GLU A 134 3.96 10.34 -43.37
C GLU A 134 5.31 11.10 -43.35
N ASP A 135 5.47 12.09 -42.47
CA ASP A 135 6.73 12.83 -42.30
C ASP A 135 7.84 11.91 -41.79
N ALA A 136 7.52 11.08 -40.79
CA ALA A 136 8.48 10.08 -40.29
C ALA A 136 8.88 9.07 -41.37
N THR A 137 7.94 8.67 -42.24
CA THR A 137 8.20 7.75 -43.35
C THR A 137 9.03 8.40 -44.45
N ALA A 138 8.79 9.66 -44.77
CA ALA A 138 9.60 10.40 -45.73
C ALA A 138 11.06 10.51 -45.26
N GLU A 139 11.23 10.81 -43.97
CA GLU A 139 12.57 10.88 -43.37
C GLU A 139 13.22 9.49 -43.28
N LEU A 140 12.49 8.45 -42.94
CA LEU A 140 12.98 7.09 -42.97
C LEU A 140 13.54 6.71 -44.36
N ASN A 141 12.83 7.05 -45.43
CA ASN A 141 13.27 6.78 -46.80
C ASN A 141 14.58 7.53 -47.12
N ARG A 142 14.78 8.72 -46.59
CA ARG A 142 15.99 9.53 -46.77
C ARG A 142 17.20 8.86 -46.10
N ILE A 143 17.04 8.28 -44.91
CA ILE A 143 18.14 7.68 -44.14
C ILE A 143 18.26 6.15 -44.31
N LYS A 144 17.42 5.53 -45.13
CA LYS A 144 17.32 4.08 -45.30
C LYS A 144 18.62 3.43 -45.77
N ALA A 145 19.44 4.16 -46.53
CA ALA A 145 20.77 3.68 -47.01
C ALA A 145 21.75 3.46 -45.84
N GLN A 146 21.70 4.29 -44.79
CA GLN A 146 22.55 4.23 -43.60
C GLN A 146 21.97 3.39 -42.48
N PHE A 147 20.62 3.20 -42.48
CA PHE A 147 19.88 2.44 -41.48
C PHE A 147 18.87 1.51 -42.18
N PRO A 148 19.30 0.40 -42.78
CA PRO A 148 18.46 -0.47 -43.60
C PRO A 148 17.33 -1.14 -42.79
N ASP A 149 17.54 -1.40 -41.51
CA ASP A 149 16.59 -2.05 -40.60
C ASP A 149 15.73 -1.06 -39.81
N ALA A 150 15.79 0.25 -40.15
CA ALA A 150 14.99 1.24 -39.45
C ALA A 150 13.49 1.19 -39.85
N TRP A 151 12.63 1.51 -38.89
CA TRP A 151 11.17 1.58 -39.10
C TRP A 151 10.54 2.71 -38.25
N VAL A 152 9.39 3.20 -38.72
CA VAL A 152 8.60 4.24 -38.01
C VAL A 152 7.76 3.61 -36.91
N VAL A 153 7.74 4.24 -35.74
CA VAL A 153 6.90 3.86 -34.59
C VAL A 153 6.25 5.09 -33.98
N LYS A 154 5.02 4.97 -33.50
CA LYS A 154 4.35 5.97 -32.72
C LYS A 154 4.73 5.77 -31.25
N ILE A 155 5.17 6.82 -30.60
CA ILE A 155 5.54 6.84 -29.17
C ILE A 155 4.50 7.57 -28.33
N THR A 156 4.56 7.37 -27.02
CA THR A 156 3.71 8.08 -26.07
C THR A 156 4.25 9.49 -25.80
N PRO A 157 3.40 10.44 -25.36
CA PRO A 157 3.86 11.78 -24.95
C PRO A 157 4.94 11.71 -23.87
N ARG A 158 4.87 10.73 -22.99
CA ARG A 158 5.83 10.48 -21.93
C ARG A 158 7.19 10.04 -22.48
N GLU A 159 7.19 9.07 -23.39
CA GLU A 159 8.43 8.63 -24.04
C GLU A 159 9.07 9.77 -24.84
N ARG A 160 8.25 10.63 -25.45
CA ARG A 160 8.73 11.84 -26.08
C ARG A 160 9.46 12.75 -25.08
N SER A 161 8.86 13.01 -23.91
CA SER A 161 9.50 13.83 -22.87
C SER A 161 10.79 13.19 -22.36
N GLN A 162 10.82 11.89 -22.18
CA GLN A 162 12.02 11.13 -21.78
C GLN A 162 13.10 11.16 -22.87
N GLY A 163 12.71 11.01 -24.13
CA GLY A 163 13.61 11.09 -25.27
C GLY A 163 14.21 12.50 -25.42
N ILE A 164 13.46 13.55 -25.18
CA ILE A 164 13.96 14.92 -25.13
C ILE A 164 14.96 15.08 -23.99
N ALA A 165 14.63 14.63 -22.77
CA ALA A 165 15.54 14.70 -21.63
C ALA A 165 16.83 13.91 -21.87
N ALA A 166 16.74 12.71 -22.45
CA ALA A 166 17.89 11.88 -22.79
C ALA A 166 18.77 12.53 -23.86
N SER A 167 18.19 13.18 -24.87
CA SER A 167 18.95 13.85 -25.93
C SER A 167 19.70 15.10 -25.44
N ILE A 168 19.22 15.73 -24.39
CA ILE A 168 19.85 16.90 -23.76
C ILE A 168 20.95 16.45 -22.79
N ALA A 169 20.70 15.40 -22.00
CA ALA A 169 21.61 14.93 -20.96
C ALA A 169 22.83 14.19 -21.51
N ALA A 170 22.70 13.49 -22.63
CA ALA A 170 23.79 12.73 -23.28
C ALA A 170 23.61 12.71 -24.81
N PRO A 171 24.07 13.72 -25.54
CA PRO A 171 23.93 13.74 -26.98
C PRO A 171 24.76 12.62 -27.61
N VAL A 172 24.10 11.67 -28.26
CA VAL A 172 24.67 10.46 -28.90
C VAL A 172 25.65 10.79 -30.07
N LEU A 173 25.79 12.06 -30.41
CA LEU A 173 26.54 12.54 -31.56
C LEU A 173 27.96 13.04 -31.26
N LYS A 174 28.60 12.67 -30.15
CA LYS A 174 30.01 13.03 -29.85
C LYS A 174 30.97 11.87 -30.08
N PRO A 175 32.22 12.12 -30.59
CA PRO A 175 33.17 11.06 -30.79
C PRO A 175 33.76 10.54 -29.46
N THR A 176 33.99 9.26 -29.41
CA THR A 176 34.22 8.39 -28.26
C THR A 176 35.67 8.46 -27.73
N THR A 177 35.82 8.42 -26.44
CA THR A 177 36.88 7.71 -25.74
C THR A 177 36.29 6.78 -24.71
N THR A 178 36.80 5.57 -24.69
CA THR A 178 36.29 4.33 -24.11
C THR A 178 36.27 4.33 -22.58
N ALA A 179 35.14 3.94 -21.97
CA ALA A 179 35.08 3.33 -20.64
C ALA A 179 33.78 2.50 -20.48
N ALA A 180 33.89 1.43 -19.75
CA ALA A 180 32.96 0.30 -19.65
C ALA A 180 31.57 0.61 -19.07
N PRO A 181 30.56 -0.26 -19.33
CA PRO A 181 29.17 0.10 -19.19
C PRO A 181 28.67 -0.05 -17.77
N THR A 182 27.97 0.96 -17.30
CA THR A 182 27.15 0.88 -16.10
C THR A 182 25.66 0.90 -16.51
N ALA A 183 24.94 -0.12 -16.14
CA ALA A 183 23.54 -0.29 -16.49
C ALA A 183 22.64 0.59 -15.63
N THR A 184 21.70 1.29 -16.27
CA THR A 184 20.73 2.13 -15.60
C THR A 184 19.34 1.57 -15.83
N ALA A 185 18.62 1.26 -14.78
CA ALA A 185 17.24 0.85 -14.83
C ALA A 185 16.30 1.92 -14.27
N MET A 186 15.13 2.01 -14.84
CA MET A 186 14.14 3.07 -14.62
C MET A 186 13.15 2.72 -13.53
N ALA A 187 12.75 3.72 -12.77
CA ALA A 187 11.70 3.62 -11.74
C ALA A 187 10.30 3.48 -12.37
N ASP A 188 9.48 2.67 -11.73
CA ASP A 188 8.09 2.45 -12.07
C ASP A 188 7.22 3.69 -11.74
N PRO A 189 6.40 4.16 -12.66
CA PRO A 189 5.53 5.30 -12.43
C PRO A 189 4.08 4.97 -12.09
N ASN A 190 3.75 3.71 -11.80
CA ASN A 190 2.38 3.32 -11.53
C ASN A 190 2.11 2.83 -10.10
N ALA A 191 2.98 3.17 -9.15
CA ALA A 191 2.55 3.23 -7.76
C ALA A 191 1.57 4.40 -7.67
N ALA A 192 0.28 4.06 -7.58
CA ALA A 192 -0.83 5.00 -7.59
C ALA A 192 -0.54 6.27 -6.80
N ALA A 193 -0.67 7.36 -7.44
CA ALA A 193 -1.12 8.70 -7.04
C ALA A 193 -1.27 9.02 -5.53
N GLY A 194 -0.37 8.57 -4.69
CA GLY A 194 0.07 9.28 -3.52
C GLY A 194 1.35 10.00 -3.94
N THR A 195 1.47 11.27 -3.71
CA THR A 195 2.72 11.97 -3.94
C THR A 195 3.85 11.19 -3.26
N ASP A 196 5.07 11.26 -3.74
CA ASP A 196 6.26 10.68 -3.04
C ASP A 196 6.30 11.07 -1.56
N VAL A 197 5.70 12.20 -1.21
CA VAL A 197 5.49 12.70 0.14
C VAL A 197 4.53 11.82 0.95
N ASP A 198 3.40 11.36 0.38
CA ASP A 198 2.45 10.50 1.09
C ASP A 198 3.00 9.08 1.25
N ALA A 199 3.74 8.57 0.27
CA ALA A 199 4.41 7.28 0.36
C ALA A 199 5.54 7.31 1.40
N THR A 200 6.33 8.37 1.42
CA THR A 200 7.41 8.59 2.41
C THR A 200 6.83 8.74 3.81
N GLU A 201 5.75 9.50 3.96
CA GLU A 201 5.09 9.72 5.24
C GLU A 201 4.39 8.45 5.75
N THR A 202 3.75 7.67 4.87
CA THR A 202 3.17 6.36 5.26
C THR A 202 4.28 5.38 5.66
N ALA A 203 5.40 5.37 4.96
CA ALA A 203 6.57 4.56 5.34
C ALA A 203 7.11 4.99 6.70
N ARG A 204 7.21 6.28 6.96
CA ARG A 204 7.62 6.85 8.24
C ARG A 204 6.69 6.41 9.37
N LEU A 205 5.40 6.65 9.22
CA LEU A 205 4.38 6.27 10.20
C LEU A 205 4.34 4.76 10.44
N THR A 206 4.54 3.98 9.40
CA THR A 206 4.58 2.51 9.49
C THR A 206 5.83 2.03 10.21
N ALA A 207 6.99 2.59 9.91
CA ALA A 207 8.24 2.28 10.61
C ALA A 207 8.16 2.68 12.09
N GLU A 208 7.56 3.83 12.39
CA GLU A 208 7.27 4.25 13.76
C GLU A 208 6.35 3.28 14.49
N ALA A 209 5.35 2.80 13.80
CA ALA A 209 4.40 1.87 14.38
C ALA A 209 4.98 0.47 14.56
N GLU A 210 5.81 -0.01 13.64
CA GLU A 210 6.57 -1.26 13.83
C GLU A 210 7.43 -1.18 15.08
N GLN A 211 7.98 -0.04 15.31
CA GLN A 211 8.75 0.23 16.48
C GLN A 211 7.88 0.28 17.75
N ALA A 212 6.76 0.97 17.70
CA ALA A 212 5.81 1.01 18.80
C ALA A 212 5.26 -0.40 19.14
N ILE A 213 5.13 -1.28 18.17
CA ILE A 213 4.78 -2.70 18.37
C ILE A 213 5.91 -3.45 19.06
N GLN A 214 7.16 -3.20 18.64
CA GLN A 214 8.34 -3.80 19.27
C GLN A 214 8.49 -3.33 20.71
N ASP A 215 8.15 -2.08 20.99
CA ASP A 215 8.23 -1.43 22.30
C ASP A 215 7.09 -1.79 23.23
N ASN A 216 6.21 -2.69 22.78
CA ASN A 216 4.96 -2.96 23.47
C ASN A 216 4.12 -1.70 23.76
N ASN A 217 4.43 -0.60 23.05
CA ASN A 217 3.65 0.62 23.08
C ASN A 217 2.50 0.52 22.06
N LEU A 218 1.58 -0.37 22.40
CA LEU A 218 0.52 -0.79 21.50
C LEU A 218 -0.45 0.34 21.16
N ASP A 219 -0.55 1.33 22.05
CA ASP A 219 -1.45 2.47 21.84
C ASP A 219 -0.90 3.45 20.81
N ARG A 220 0.41 3.69 20.87
CA ARG A 220 1.07 4.53 19.86
C ARG A 220 1.10 3.86 18.49
N ALA A 221 1.36 2.55 18.44
CA ALA A 221 1.30 1.82 17.20
C ALA A 221 -0.09 1.89 16.56
N ILE A 222 -1.15 1.78 17.36
CA ILE A 222 -2.54 1.91 16.91
C ILE A 222 -2.77 3.30 16.31
N GLU A 223 -2.29 4.34 16.95
CA GLU A 223 -2.45 5.71 16.50
C GLU A 223 -1.71 5.96 15.18
N LEU A 224 -0.42 5.65 15.14
CA LEU A 224 0.42 5.85 13.95
C LEU A 224 -0.09 5.05 12.76
N LEU A 225 -0.47 3.80 13.01
CA LEU A 225 -0.98 2.92 11.96
C LEU A 225 -2.38 3.31 11.51
N SER A 226 -3.20 3.82 12.42
CA SER A 226 -4.49 4.40 12.04
C SER A 226 -4.30 5.62 11.14
N THR A 227 -3.33 6.47 11.46
CA THR A 227 -2.95 7.63 10.64
C THR A 227 -2.38 7.20 9.28
N ALA A 228 -1.46 6.23 9.27
CA ALA A 228 -0.87 5.68 8.06
C ALA A 228 -1.91 5.00 7.15
N ALA A 229 -2.84 4.25 7.75
CA ALA A 229 -3.91 3.56 7.03
C ALA A 229 -4.94 4.50 6.37
N GLN A 230 -5.01 5.75 6.82
CA GLN A 230 -5.92 6.76 6.29
C GLN A 230 -5.31 7.66 5.22
N LYS A 231 -3.98 7.60 5.04
CA LYS A 231 -3.32 8.31 3.94
C LYS A 231 -3.76 7.76 2.57
N PRO A 232 -3.61 8.54 1.49
CA PRO A 232 -3.81 8.03 0.14
C PRO A 232 -3.05 6.73 -0.05
N GLN A 233 -3.70 5.76 -0.68
CA GLN A 233 -3.15 4.41 -0.83
C GLN A 233 -1.82 4.45 -1.56
N ASN A 234 -0.78 3.88 -0.96
CA ASN A 234 0.57 3.82 -1.48
C ASN A 234 1.23 2.48 -1.10
N ALA A 235 2.44 2.23 -1.56
CA ALA A 235 3.16 0.97 -1.36
C ALA A 235 3.34 0.55 0.12
N ASN A 236 3.28 1.50 1.06
CA ASN A 236 3.49 1.25 2.49
C ASN A 236 2.18 1.10 3.28
N THR A 237 1.04 1.46 2.69
CA THR A 237 -0.28 1.34 3.32
C THR A 237 -0.63 -0.10 3.73
N PRO A 238 -0.29 -1.16 2.95
CA PRO A 238 -0.53 -2.55 3.38
C PRO A 238 0.13 -2.86 4.71
N ARG A 239 1.38 -2.51 4.85
CA ARG A 239 2.16 -2.79 6.06
C ARG A 239 1.60 -2.05 7.28
N ALA A 240 1.14 -0.84 7.09
CA ALA A 240 0.53 -0.04 8.16
C ALA A 240 -0.72 -0.72 8.74
N ILE A 241 -1.61 -1.23 7.89
CA ILE A 241 -2.87 -1.85 8.35
C ILE A 241 -2.62 -3.24 8.95
N GLU A 242 -1.69 -4.02 8.41
CA GLU A 242 -1.27 -5.29 9.00
C GLU A 242 -0.82 -5.11 10.46
N LEU A 243 0.04 -4.14 10.65
CA LEU A 243 0.60 -3.85 11.97
C LEU A 243 -0.43 -3.26 12.93
N LEU A 244 -1.41 -2.53 12.42
CA LEU A 244 -2.52 -2.03 13.23
C LEU A 244 -3.33 -3.17 13.83
N GLY A 245 -3.68 -4.17 13.01
CA GLY A 245 -4.33 -5.38 13.48
C GLY A 245 -3.49 -6.15 14.51
N LEU A 246 -2.20 -6.34 14.22
CA LEU A 246 -1.25 -7.00 15.15
C LEU A 246 -1.17 -6.29 16.50
N THR A 247 -1.14 -4.97 16.46
CA THR A 247 -1.01 -4.17 17.68
C THR A 247 -2.25 -4.27 18.54
N ARG A 248 -3.42 -4.22 17.92
CA ARG A 248 -4.71 -4.38 18.61
C ARG A 248 -4.86 -5.80 19.17
N GLU A 249 -4.39 -6.82 18.44
CA GLU A 249 -4.33 -8.20 18.94
C GLU A 249 -3.47 -8.31 20.20
N ARG A 250 -2.26 -7.77 20.15
CA ARG A 250 -1.34 -7.79 21.30
C ARG A 250 -1.87 -7.01 22.50
N LYS A 251 -2.66 -5.97 22.26
CA LYS A 251 -3.34 -5.19 23.31
C LYS A 251 -4.54 -5.93 23.91
N GLY A 252 -4.90 -7.11 23.40
CA GLY A 252 -6.09 -7.85 23.80
C GLY A 252 -7.40 -7.26 23.24
N GLN A 253 -7.30 -6.31 22.32
CA GLN A 253 -8.42 -5.69 21.63
C GLN A 253 -8.84 -6.57 20.44
N ASN A 254 -9.18 -7.82 20.70
CA ASN A 254 -9.42 -8.83 19.68
C ASN A 254 -10.49 -8.41 18.66
N ALA A 255 -11.52 -7.68 19.09
CA ALA A 255 -12.56 -7.15 18.20
C ALA A 255 -12.00 -6.09 17.24
N HIS A 256 -11.15 -5.18 17.76
CA HIS A 256 -10.50 -4.17 16.94
C HIS A 256 -9.40 -4.76 16.06
N ALA A 257 -8.59 -5.67 16.60
CA ALA A 257 -7.58 -6.39 15.82
C ALA A 257 -8.22 -7.10 14.63
N ARG A 258 -9.37 -7.72 14.85
CA ARG A 258 -10.16 -8.34 13.80
C ARG A 258 -10.62 -7.32 12.77
N ALA A 259 -11.19 -6.20 13.18
CA ALA A 259 -11.65 -5.15 12.28
C ALA A 259 -10.51 -4.59 11.42
N GLU A 260 -9.31 -4.42 12.00
CA GLU A 260 -8.14 -3.93 11.27
C GLU A 260 -7.55 -4.99 10.34
N TYR A 261 -7.51 -6.23 10.76
CA TYR A 261 -7.12 -7.33 9.88
C TYR A 261 -8.11 -7.50 8.73
N GLU A 262 -9.38 -7.29 8.99
CA GLU A 262 -10.44 -7.24 8.01
C GLU A 262 -10.28 -6.04 7.06
N GLU A 263 -9.89 -4.86 7.58
CA GLU A 263 -9.59 -3.66 6.79
C GLU A 263 -8.35 -3.85 5.93
N TYR A 264 -7.31 -4.47 6.49
CA TYR A 264 -6.11 -4.82 5.72
C TYR A 264 -6.47 -5.68 4.51
N LEU A 265 -7.15 -6.81 4.76
CA LEU A 265 -7.50 -7.78 3.72
C LEU A 265 -8.49 -7.23 2.70
N ARG A 266 -9.18 -6.17 3.04
CA ARG A 266 -10.05 -5.45 2.14
C ARG A 266 -9.30 -4.53 1.18
N ARG A 267 -8.35 -3.73 1.69
CA ARG A 267 -7.57 -2.81 0.86
C ARG A 267 -6.50 -3.53 0.08
N PHE A 268 -5.95 -4.53 0.71
CA PHE A 268 -4.84 -5.31 0.21
C PHE A 268 -5.14 -6.78 0.46
N PRO A 269 -6.08 -7.35 -0.29
CA PRO A 269 -6.41 -8.77 -0.20
C PRO A 269 -5.21 -9.64 -0.52
N GLU A 270 -4.11 -9.04 -0.94
CA GLU A 270 -2.96 -9.62 -1.59
C GLU A 270 -1.69 -8.93 -1.10
N GLY A 271 -0.65 -9.69 -0.89
CA GLY A 271 0.63 -9.18 -0.40
C GLY A 271 1.09 -9.92 0.86
N GLU A 272 2.38 -9.87 1.14
CA GLU A 272 3.00 -10.60 2.25
C GLU A 272 2.32 -10.38 3.61
N GLY A 273 1.74 -9.21 3.80
CA GLY A 273 0.97 -8.91 4.99
C GLY A 273 -0.40 -9.57 5.01
N ALA A 274 -1.05 -9.76 3.85
CA ALA A 274 -2.41 -10.29 3.80
C ALA A 274 -2.53 -11.67 4.45
N ASP A 275 -1.54 -12.52 4.32
CA ASP A 275 -1.62 -13.87 4.86
C ASP A 275 -1.09 -13.96 6.29
N ARG A 276 -0.16 -13.09 6.69
CA ARG A 276 0.13 -12.89 8.12
C ARG A 276 -1.12 -12.41 8.84
N VAL A 277 -1.83 -11.46 8.24
CA VAL A 277 -3.09 -10.92 8.74
C VAL A 277 -4.19 -11.98 8.72
N LYS A 278 -4.32 -12.78 7.65
CA LYS A 278 -5.25 -13.91 7.57
C LYS A 278 -4.97 -14.96 8.63
N GLN A 279 -3.70 -15.29 8.82
CA GLN A 279 -3.27 -16.21 9.87
C GLN A 279 -3.60 -15.68 11.26
N ARG A 280 -3.33 -14.40 11.51
CA ARG A 280 -3.63 -13.77 12.80
C ARG A 280 -5.12 -13.62 13.03
N LEU A 281 -5.86 -13.27 12.01
CA LEU A 281 -7.32 -13.20 12.10
C LEU A 281 -7.90 -14.60 12.35
N ALA A 282 -7.39 -15.64 11.69
CA ALA A 282 -7.75 -17.03 11.98
C ALA A 282 -7.33 -17.45 13.41
N ALA A 283 -6.18 -16.98 13.90
CA ALA A 283 -5.74 -17.22 15.26
C ALA A 283 -6.59 -16.47 16.30
N LEU A 284 -6.95 -15.20 16.01
CA LEU A 284 -7.88 -14.42 16.83
C LEU A 284 -9.28 -15.03 16.83
N GLU A 285 -9.73 -15.54 15.71
CA GLU A 285 -10.97 -16.29 15.59
C GLU A 285 -10.86 -17.63 16.29
N GLY A 286 -9.69 -18.26 16.29
CA GLY A 286 -9.37 -19.44 17.08
C GLY A 286 -9.27 -19.19 18.59
N ALA A 287 -8.78 -18.00 18.98
CA ALA A 287 -8.74 -17.55 20.38
C ALA A 287 -10.07 -16.96 20.88
N SER A 288 -10.89 -16.43 19.97
CA SER A 288 -12.21 -15.85 20.29
C SER A 288 -13.39 -16.82 20.05
N GLY A 289 -13.10 -18.07 19.73
CA GLY A 289 -14.11 -19.08 19.35
C GLY A 289 -14.23 -19.20 17.83
N SER A 290 -13.57 -20.20 17.34
CA SER A 290 -13.54 -20.79 16.00
C SER A 290 -14.59 -20.38 14.98
N PRO A 291 -14.16 -20.07 13.74
CA PRO A 291 -14.98 -20.32 12.56
C PRO A 291 -15.00 -21.81 12.19
N SER A 292 -14.04 -22.60 12.68
CA SER A 292 -14.07 -24.04 12.47
C SER A 292 -14.52 -24.75 13.74
N GLY A 293 -15.78 -25.04 13.79
CA GLY A 293 -16.31 -26.20 14.44
C GLY A 293 -16.49 -26.18 15.92
N THR A 294 -16.51 -25.05 16.60
CA THR A 294 -16.92 -25.06 17.99
C THR A 294 -18.06 -24.12 18.24
N PRO A 295 -19.16 -24.57 18.83
CA PRO A 295 -20.17 -23.64 19.32
C PRO A 295 -19.47 -22.64 20.22
N LEU A 296 -19.62 -21.37 19.94
CA LEU A 296 -19.22 -20.26 20.78
C LEU A 296 -19.90 -20.44 22.13
N ARG A 297 -19.20 -21.06 23.06
CA ARG A 297 -19.62 -20.93 24.44
C ARG A 297 -19.34 -19.49 24.80
N ALA A 298 -20.40 -18.68 24.83
CA ALA A 298 -20.31 -17.30 25.28
C ALA A 298 -19.50 -17.29 26.60
N ALA A 299 -18.53 -16.41 26.68
CA ALA A 299 -17.81 -16.19 27.92
C ALA A 299 -18.80 -15.70 28.99
N GLY A 300 -19.02 -16.49 29.96
CA GLY A 300 -20.04 -16.35 30.98
C GLY A 300 -21.08 -17.48 30.84
N SER A 301 -21.19 -18.33 31.83
CA SER A 301 -22.16 -19.41 31.87
C SER A 301 -23.57 -18.85 31.62
N LEU A 302 -24.03 -18.95 30.38
CA LEU A 302 -25.42 -18.81 30.08
C LEU A 302 -26.14 -19.91 30.85
N GLY A 303 -27.22 -19.56 31.54
CA GLY A 303 -27.85 -20.36 32.58
C GLY A 303 -27.99 -21.85 32.32
N GLY A 304 -27.57 -22.66 33.25
CA GLY A 304 -28.06 -24.04 33.39
C GLY A 304 -29.56 -24.00 33.67
N ASN A 305 -30.30 -24.99 33.18
CA ASN A 305 -31.74 -25.14 33.28
C ASN A 305 -32.63 -24.44 32.24
N GLY A 306 -32.16 -24.11 31.05
CA GLY A 306 -32.96 -23.58 29.96
C GLY A 306 -33.36 -22.10 30.08
N GLU A 307 -32.86 -21.38 31.08
CA GLU A 307 -33.10 -19.94 31.21
C GLU A 307 -32.32 -19.12 30.18
N TRP A 308 -33.02 -18.15 29.56
CA TRP A 308 -32.42 -17.22 28.64
C TRP A 308 -31.67 -16.13 29.39
N LYS A 309 -30.35 -15.96 29.01
CA LYS A 309 -29.56 -14.85 29.50
C LYS A 309 -29.11 -13.97 28.35
N TRP A 310 -29.10 -12.69 28.62
CA TRP A 310 -28.71 -11.65 27.68
C TRP A 310 -27.36 -11.08 28.09
N GLY A 311 -26.56 -10.74 27.10
CA GLY A 311 -25.29 -10.07 27.29
C GLY A 311 -25.09 -8.97 26.26
N LEU A 312 -24.64 -7.84 26.73
CA LEU A 312 -24.17 -6.74 25.92
C LEU A 312 -22.69 -6.55 26.21
N ARG A 313 -21.88 -6.46 25.19
CA ARG A 313 -20.45 -6.12 25.30
C ARG A 313 -20.05 -5.30 24.11
N GLY A 314 -19.12 -4.40 24.33
CA GLY A 314 -18.65 -3.58 23.24
C GLY A 314 -17.52 -2.69 23.66
N SER A 315 -17.07 -1.91 22.72
CA SER A 315 -16.12 -0.83 22.92
C SER A 315 -16.53 0.38 22.11
N PHE A 316 -16.29 1.52 22.68
CA PHE A 316 -16.44 2.80 22.01
C PHE A 316 -15.17 3.60 22.24
N SER A 317 -14.64 4.22 21.19
CA SER A 317 -13.46 5.08 21.30
C SER A 317 -13.57 6.28 20.39
N GLN A 318 -12.99 7.37 20.84
CA GLN A 318 -12.89 8.59 20.07
C GLN A 318 -11.52 9.20 20.28
N PHE A 319 -10.78 9.44 19.19
CA PHE A 319 -9.44 9.98 19.18
C PHE A 319 -9.33 11.14 18.20
N TYR A 320 -8.78 12.22 18.68
CA TYR A 320 -8.36 13.35 17.86
C TYR A 320 -6.88 13.23 17.55
N PHE A 321 -6.52 13.46 16.30
CA PHE A 321 -5.14 13.41 15.81
C PHE A 321 -4.80 14.70 15.09
N ARG A 322 -3.64 15.26 15.42
CA ARG A 322 -3.07 16.38 14.71
C ARG A 322 -1.58 16.20 14.49
N ASP A 323 -1.16 16.38 13.25
CA ASP A 323 0.23 16.39 12.82
C ASP A 323 0.50 17.69 12.07
N GLN A 324 1.53 18.40 12.50
CA GLN A 324 1.95 19.65 11.87
C GLN A 324 3.46 19.62 11.69
N GLY A 325 3.90 19.90 10.46
CA GLY A 325 5.30 19.88 10.07
C GLY A 325 5.75 21.17 9.41
N ARG A 326 7.05 21.34 9.42
CA ARG A 326 7.78 22.36 8.67
C ARG A 326 8.94 21.69 7.97
N THR A 327 8.96 21.76 6.66
CA THR A 327 10.03 21.26 5.81
C THR A 327 10.82 22.44 5.28
N SER A 328 12.14 22.40 5.38
CA SER A 328 13.03 23.39 4.80
C SER A 328 13.98 22.69 3.83
N THR A 329 13.90 23.07 2.56
CA THR A 329 14.73 22.51 1.48
C THR A 329 15.78 23.55 1.09
N LEU A 330 17.04 23.21 1.28
CA LEU A 330 18.17 24.02 0.77
C LEU A 330 18.55 23.48 -0.61
N ASN A 331 18.18 24.22 -1.64
CA ASN A 331 18.55 23.95 -3.02
C ASN A 331 20.02 24.35 -3.27
N THR A 332 20.86 23.39 -3.58
CA THR A 332 22.32 23.63 -3.77
C THR A 332 22.68 24.08 -5.18
N THR A 333 21.76 23.93 -6.14
CA THR A 333 22.03 24.16 -7.59
C THR A 333 21.22 25.27 -8.21
N SER A 334 20.17 25.76 -7.56
CA SER A 334 19.35 26.83 -8.11
C SER A 334 19.54 28.13 -7.34
N SER A 335 19.42 29.25 -8.05
CA SER A 335 19.33 30.59 -7.44
C SER A 335 18.07 30.80 -6.60
N LEU A 336 17.24 29.77 -6.46
CA LEU A 336 15.96 29.78 -5.74
C LEU A 336 16.12 29.83 -4.21
N GLY A 337 17.32 29.58 -3.67
CA GLY A 337 17.55 29.68 -2.24
C GLY A 337 16.87 28.58 -1.41
N THR A 338 16.38 28.96 -0.24
CA THR A 338 15.72 28.02 0.68
C THR A 338 14.20 28.07 0.49
N GLU A 339 13.59 26.92 0.23
CA GLU A 339 12.14 26.74 0.24
C GLU A 339 11.68 26.26 1.61
N VAL A 340 10.64 26.84 2.14
CA VAL A 340 10.05 26.45 3.43
C VAL A 340 8.59 26.10 3.22
N ASP A 341 8.23 24.88 3.54
CA ASP A 341 6.85 24.39 3.57
C ASP A 341 6.41 24.20 5.03
N ASN A 342 5.27 24.80 5.39
CA ASN A 342 4.59 24.55 6.65
C ASN A 342 3.28 23.83 6.35
N SER A 343 3.10 22.66 6.93
CA SER A 343 1.95 21.81 6.64
C SER A 343 1.23 21.33 7.89
N VAL A 344 -0.10 21.28 7.80
CA VAL A 344 -0.95 20.47 8.68
C VAL A 344 -1.27 19.19 7.92
N ASN A 345 -0.57 18.10 8.25
CA ASN A 345 -0.65 16.85 7.51
C ASN A 345 -1.87 16.02 7.94
N VAL A 346 -2.20 16.05 9.23
CA VAL A 346 -3.34 15.35 9.81
C VAL A 346 -4.10 16.29 10.73
N ASN A 347 -5.42 16.32 10.60
CA ASN A 347 -6.31 17.04 11.48
C ASN A 347 -7.68 16.34 11.46
N GLN A 348 -7.85 15.35 12.31
CA GLN A 348 -9.00 14.47 12.23
C GLN A 348 -9.47 13.95 13.59
N LEU A 349 -10.76 13.64 13.66
CA LEU A 349 -11.39 12.94 14.75
C LEU A 349 -11.86 11.56 14.27
N MET A 350 -11.37 10.52 14.88
CA MET A 350 -11.78 9.16 14.59
C MET A 350 -12.65 8.62 15.72
N THR A 351 -13.85 8.19 15.36
CA THR A 351 -14.78 7.51 16.25
C THR A 351 -14.90 6.07 15.81
N SER A 352 -14.76 5.11 16.71
CA SER A 352 -14.97 3.69 16.39
C SER A 352 -15.84 3.02 17.44
N GLY A 353 -16.64 2.06 16.99
CA GLY A 353 -17.51 1.28 17.84
C GLY A 353 -17.57 -0.17 17.38
N ASP A 354 -17.64 -1.07 18.35
CA ASP A 354 -17.88 -2.49 18.16
C ASP A 354 -18.84 -2.95 19.26
N VAL A 355 -20.01 -3.39 18.87
CA VAL A 355 -21.08 -3.80 19.80
C VAL A 355 -21.51 -5.21 19.45
N THR A 356 -21.58 -6.04 20.45
CA THR A 356 -22.09 -7.40 20.36
C THR A 356 -23.22 -7.61 21.38
N ILE A 357 -24.38 -7.91 20.88
CA ILE A 357 -25.54 -8.34 21.67
C ILE A 357 -25.61 -9.85 21.54
N SER A 358 -25.69 -10.56 22.64
CA SER A 358 -25.87 -12.00 22.67
C SER A 358 -27.05 -12.38 23.54
N GLY A 359 -27.76 -13.42 23.16
CA GLY A 359 -28.83 -13.95 23.93
C GLY A 359 -28.94 -15.47 23.76
N GLY A 360 -29.22 -16.17 24.80
CA GLY A 360 -29.36 -17.63 24.68
C GLY A 360 -29.36 -18.40 25.99
N ASN A 361 -29.43 -19.71 25.83
CA ASN A 361 -29.30 -20.68 26.89
C ASN A 361 -28.29 -21.76 26.48
N ASP A 362 -28.24 -22.88 27.22
CA ASP A 362 -27.37 -24.02 26.94
C ASP A 362 -27.65 -24.73 25.59
N ARG A 363 -28.87 -24.56 25.01
CA ARG A 363 -29.28 -25.19 23.74
C ARG A 363 -29.16 -24.27 22.55
N ARG A 364 -29.51 -23.00 22.72
CA ARG A 364 -29.58 -22.02 21.62
C ARG A 364 -28.88 -20.74 21.97
N LEU A 365 -28.09 -20.26 21.05
CA LEU A 365 -27.38 -18.99 21.17
C LEU A 365 -27.59 -18.16 19.91
N PHE A 366 -27.92 -16.89 20.07
CA PHE A 366 -27.85 -15.94 19.00
C PHE A 366 -26.94 -14.77 19.37
N GLN A 367 -26.36 -14.16 18.36
CA GLN A 367 -25.47 -13.03 18.48
C GLN A 367 -25.71 -12.04 17.33
N ILE A 368 -25.80 -10.76 17.65
CA ILE A 368 -25.78 -9.68 16.67
C ILE A 368 -24.52 -8.88 16.94
N ARG A 369 -23.71 -8.67 15.91
CA ARG A 369 -22.52 -7.81 16.01
C ARG A 369 -22.61 -6.70 14.99
N ALA A 370 -22.35 -5.47 15.44
CA ALA A 370 -22.15 -4.29 14.61
C ALA A 370 -20.81 -3.64 14.96
N ALA A 371 -19.94 -3.46 13.96
CA ALA A 371 -18.66 -2.81 14.13
C ALA A 371 -18.37 -1.86 12.97
N GLY A 372 -17.78 -0.71 13.28
CA GLY A 372 -17.48 0.29 12.28
C GLY A 372 -16.70 1.47 12.85
N SER A 373 -16.31 2.35 11.97
CA SER A 373 -15.62 3.59 12.32
C SER A 373 -16.12 4.76 11.48
N PHE A 374 -15.99 5.94 12.03
CA PHE A 374 -16.25 7.20 11.34
C PHE A 374 -15.06 8.13 11.58
N THR A 375 -14.47 8.62 10.52
CA THR A 375 -13.38 9.59 10.58
C THR A 375 -13.88 10.92 10.04
N GLN A 376 -13.89 11.93 10.89
CA GLN A 376 -14.11 13.31 10.53
C GLN A 376 -12.77 13.98 10.29
N ASN A 377 -12.45 14.29 9.04
CA ASN A 377 -11.29 15.10 8.69
C ASN A 377 -11.69 16.58 8.74
N PHE A 378 -10.92 17.40 9.45
CA PHE A 378 -11.15 18.86 9.57
C PHE A 378 -10.36 19.66 8.52
N GLY A 379 -9.75 18.96 7.57
CA GLY A 379 -8.96 19.56 6.52
C GLY A 379 -7.47 19.62 6.83
N THR A 380 -6.68 19.68 5.77
CA THR A 380 -5.23 19.84 5.83
C THR A 380 -4.84 21.11 5.12
N SER A 381 -3.72 21.70 5.48
CA SER A 381 -3.20 22.91 4.84
C SER A 381 -1.70 22.82 4.67
N ALA A 382 -1.19 23.42 3.61
CA ALA A 382 0.23 23.62 3.40
C ALA A 382 0.46 25.06 2.90
N SER A 383 1.50 25.70 3.40
CA SER A 383 1.96 26.99 2.91
C SER A 383 3.42 26.86 2.52
N ILE A 384 3.71 27.10 1.26
CA ILE A 384 5.08 27.05 0.71
C ILE A 384 5.57 28.47 0.55
N THR A 385 6.67 28.80 1.20
CA THR A 385 7.37 30.07 1.03
C THR A 385 8.64 29.82 0.24
N THR A 386 8.69 30.34 -0.97
CA THR A 386 9.88 30.28 -1.83
C THR A 386 10.58 31.63 -1.81
N ILE A 387 11.84 31.67 -1.47
CA ILE A 387 12.67 32.89 -1.51
C ILE A 387 13.42 32.90 -2.83
N ASN A 388 13.01 33.79 -3.74
CA ASN A 388 13.63 33.96 -5.04
C ASN A 388 14.17 35.39 -5.16
N ASN A 389 15.47 35.55 -5.33
CA ASN A 389 16.15 36.85 -5.45
C ASN A 389 15.78 37.88 -4.37
N GLY A 390 15.57 37.40 -3.13
CA GLY A 390 15.16 38.24 -2.01
C GLY A 390 13.66 38.55 -1.90
N ASN A 391 12.86 38.07 -2.82
CA ASN A 391 11.40 38.17 -2.79
C ASN A 391 10.80 36.88 -2.20
N GLU A 392 9.93 37.03 -1.21
CA GLU A 392 9.15 35.90 -0.66
C GLU A 392 7.88 35.71 -1.48
N VAL A 393 7.70 34.53 -2.02
CA VAL A 393 6.46 34.08 -2.68
C VAL A 393 5.79 33.04 -1.80
N LEU A 394 4.63 33.37 -1.27
CA LEU A 394 3.82 32.50 -0.43
C LEU A 394 2.73 31.81 -1.27
N THR A 395 2.79 30.51 -1.38
CA THR A 395 1.74 29.69 -1.98
C THR A 395 1.00 28.92 -0.88
N TYR A 396 -0.31 29.07 -0.83
CA TYR A 396 -1.16 28.40 0.14
C TYR A 396 -2.02 27.33 -0.54
N ARG A 397 -2.01 26.13 0.04
CA ARG A 397 -2.86 25.01 -0.37
C ARG A 397 -3.68 24.54 0.81
N SER A 398 -4.98 24.35 0.65
CA SER A 398 -5.83 23.73 1.66
C SER A 398 -6.68 22.65 1.02
N ARG A 399 -6.88 21.57 1.74
CA ARG A 399 -7.86 20.55 1.40
C ARG A 399 -9.00 20.64 2.42
N PRO A 400 -10.24 20.78 1.97
CA PRO A 400 -11.39 20.80 2.88
C PRO A 400 -11.52 19.49 3.61
N GLY A 401 -12.11 19.56 4.79
CA GLY A 401 -12.43 18.36 5.58
C GLY A 401 -13.60 17.59 5.00
N GLY A 402 -13.74 16.36 5.44
CA GLY A 402 -14.86 15.49 5.06
C GLY A 402 -15.02 14.33 6.03
N GLY A 403 -16.16 13.72 6.02
CA GLY A 403 -16.47 12.54 6.85
C GLY A 403 -16.39 11.26 6.04
N ILE A 404 -15.76 10.23 6.61
CA ILE A 404 -15.65 8.91 6.01
C ILE A 404 -16.14 7.85 7.00
N GLY A 405 -17.22 7.16 6.65
CA GLY A 405 -17.75 6.04 7.40
C GLY A 405 -17.29 4.69 6.86
N ALA A 406 -17.11 3.72 7.74
CA ALA A 406 -16.76 2.36 7.37
C ALA A 406 -17.52 1.36 8.25
N VAL A 407 -18.18 0.37 7.62
CA VAL A 407 -18.83 -0.75 8.30
C VAL A 407 -17.96 -1.99 8.14
N THR A 408 -17.39 -2.45 9.24
CA THR A 408 -16.45 -3.58 9.24
C THR A 408 -17.15 -4.92 9.49
N ALA A 409 -18.17 -4.93 10.33
CA ALA A 409 -19.00 -6.11 10.56
C ALA A 409 -20.45 -5.69 10.82
N LEU A 410 -21.37 -6.45 10.28
CA LEU A 410 -22.81 -6.34 10.60
C LEU A 410 -23.45 -7.69 10.29
N TYR A 411 -23.55 -8.54 11.29
CA TYR A 411 -24.09 -9.88 11.08
C TYR A 411 -24.93 -10.38 12.26
N PHE A 412 -25.79 -11.31 11.93
CA PHE A 412 -26.53 -12.15 12.86
C PHE A 412 -25.92 -13.56 12.84
N ASP A 413 -25.67 -14.15 14.00
CA ASP A 413 -25.19 -15.52 14.20
C ASP A 413 -26.19 -16.27 15.08
N TYR A 414 -26.58 -17.47 14.64
CA TYR A 414 -27.42 -18.37 15.38
C TYR A 414 -26.78 -19.73 15.49
N THR A 415 -26.69 -20.27 16.69
CA THR A 415 -26.16 -21.60 16.97
C THR A 415 -27.22 -22.41 17.71
N ASP A 416 -27.51 -23.61 17.20
CA ASP A 416 -28.36 -24.58 17.83
C ASP A 416 -27.54 -25.81 18.22
N ASN A 417 -27.37 -26.01 19.52
CA ASN A 417 -26.60 -27.10 20.07
C ASN A 417 -27.31 -28.45 19.98
N ASP A 418 -28.65 -28.50 19.94
CA ASP A 418 -29.45 -29.72 19.77
C ASP A 418 -29.29 -30.26 18.34
N LEU A 419 -29.29 -29.36 17.35
CA LEU A 419 -29.05 -29.69 15.93
C LEU A 419 -27.58 -29.71 15.55
N ASN A 420 -26.68 -29.32 16.46
CA ASN A 420 -25.25 -29.10 16.18
C ASN A 420 -25.02 -28.25 14.92
N SER A 421 -25.76 -27.18 14.76
CA SER A 421 -25.77 -26.33 13.58
C SER A 421 -25.51 -24.87 13.90
N GLN A 422 -24.97 -24.15 12.94
CA GLN A 422 -24.73 -22.72 13.00
C GLN A 422 -25.15 -22.06 11.69
N LEU A 423 -25.75 -20.88 11.80
CA LEU A 423 -26.07 -20.02 10.67
C LEU A 423 -25.59 -18.61 10.99
N ARG A 424 -24.77 -18.02 10.07
CA ARG A 424 -24.39 -16.63 10.15
C ARG A 424 -24.75 -15.90 8.88
N LEU A 425 -25.39 -14.75 9.00
CA LEU A 425 -25.90 -13.94 7.88
C LEU A 425 -25.46 -12.49 8.03
N GLY A 426 -24.98 -11.89 6.93
CA GLY A 426 -24.64 -10.48 6.87
C GLY A 426 -23.17 -10.24 6.53
N ARG A 427 -22.70 -9.01 6.84
CA ARG A 427 -21.31 -8.59 6.60
C ARG A 427 -20.39 -9.20 7.65
N GLN A 428 -19.55 -10.10 7.22
CA GLN A 428 -18.68 -10.90 8.06
C GLN A 428 -17.34 -11.14 7.41
N THR A 429 -16.36 -11.58 8.20
CA THR A 429 -15.04 -11.95 7.71
C THR A 429 -14.77 -13.41 7.98
N ARG A 430 -14.14 -14.06 7.02
CA ARG A 430 -13.57 -15.40 7.16
C ARG A 430 -12.23 -15.44 6.45
N ASN A 431 -11.21 -16.01 7.10
CA ASN A 431 -9.88 -16.19 6.54
C ASN A 431 -9.43 -17.65 6.65
N SER A 432 -10.32 -18.52 6.28
CA SER A 432 -10.09 -19.95 6.28
C SER A 432 -10.98 -20.63 5.25
N ALA A 433 -10.64 -21.84 4.90
CA ALA A 433 -11.44 -22.66 4.00
C ALA A 433 -11.73 -21.97 2.64
N GLY A 434 -10.70 -21.37 2.06
CA GLY A 434 -10.77 -20.70 0.75
C GLY A 434 -11.38 -19.31 0.76
N VAL A 435 -12.10 -18.91 1.79
CA VAL A 435 -12.57 -17.52 1.96
C VAL A 435 -11.47 -16.72 2.62
N LEU A 436 -10.98 -15.71 1.93
CA LEU A 436 -9.83 -14.92 2.33
C LEU A 436 -10.19 -13.45 2.44
N GLY A 437 -11.16 -13.12 3.32
CA GLY A 437 -11.54 -11.73 3.51
C GLY A 437 -12.96 -11.52 4.01
N ARG A 438 -13.39 -10.28 3.88
CA ARG A 438 -14.75 -9.84 4.26
C ARG A 438 -15.72 -10.11 3.13
N PHE A 439 -16.95 -10.45 3.49
CA PHE A 439 -18.02 -10.67 2.53
C PHE A 439 -19.39 -10.37 3.13
N ASP A 440 -20.33 -10.09 2.26
CA ASP A 440 -21.75 -10.01 2.52
C ASP A 440 -22.40 -11.32 2.09
N GLY A 441 -22.89 -12.13 3.03
CA GLY A 441 -23.41 -13.45 2.67
C GLY A 441 -23.79 -14.32 3.85
N ALA A 442 -23.85 -15.63 3.58
CA ALA A 442 -24.25 -16.66 4.51
C ALA A 442 -23.14 -17.67 4.76
N LEU A 443 -23.03 -18.12 5.99
CA LEU A 443 -22.23 -19.25 6.43
C LEU A 443 -23.10 -20.22 7.20
N VAL A 444 -23.13 -21.48 6.78
CA VAL A 444 -23.84 -22.55 7.45
C VAL A 444 -22.83 -23.61 7.89
N GLY A 445 -22.90 -24.03 9.12
CA GLY A 445 -22.10 -25.11 9.67
C GLY A 445 -22.97 -26.19 10.28
N TRP A 446 -22.61 -27.45 10.07
CA TRP A 446 -23.26 -28.61 10.65
C TRP A 446 -22.24 -29.62 11.14
N GLN A 447 -22.39 -30.08 12.37
CA GLN A 447 -21.47 -31.00 13.02
C GLN A 447 -22.16 -32.35 13.32
N PRO A 448 -22.17 -33.30 12.34
CA PRO A 448 -22.83 -34.60 12.52
C PRO A 448 -22.18 -35.47 13.58
N GLY A 449 -20.95 -35.17 13.96
CA GLY A 449 -20.24 -35.95 14.99
C GLY A 449 -19.14 -35.14 15.66
N LYS A 450 -18.54 -35.69 16.72
CA LYS A 450 -17.53 -34.98 17.55
C LYS A 450 -16.24 -34.64 16.81
N HIS A 451 -15.96 -35.28 15.67
CA HIS A 451 -14.71 -35.15 14.92
C HIS A 451 -14.91 -34.65 13.50
N LEU A 452 -16.13 -34.36 13.09
CA LEU A 452 -16.46 -33.96 11.74
C LEU A 452 -17.40 -32.76 11.78
N ARG A 453 -17.05 -31.71 11.03
CA ARG A 453 -17.93 -30.58 10.76
C ARG A 453 -17.89 -30.23 9.28
N ILE A 454 -19.04 -29.95 8.70
CA ILE A 454 -19.21 -29.54 7.33
C ILE A 454 -19.68 -28.09 7.33
N ASN A 455 -19.05 -27.25 6.54
CA ASN A 455 -19.48 -25.86 6.39
C ASN A 455 -19.72 -25.56 4.92
N ALA A 456 -20.72 -24.74 4.66
CA ALA A 456 -21.00 -24.14 3.37
C ALA A 456 -21.01 -22.61 3.52
N VAL A 457 -20.46 -21.93 2.53
CA VAL A 457 -20.41 -20.48 2.49
C VAL A 457 -20.82 -19.98 1.12
N ALA A 458 -21.57 -18.89 1.06
CA ALA A 458 -21.91 -18.21 -0.17
C ALA A 458 -22.05 -16.71 0.09
N GLY A 459 -21.66 -15.89 -0.88
CA GLY A 459 -21.77 -14.45 -0.72
C GLY A 459 -21.05 -13.66 -1.80
N PHE A 460 -20.77 -12.41 -1.49
CA PHE A 460 -20.13 -11.43 -2.34
C PHE A 460 -18.97 -10.79 -1.58
N PRO A 461 -17.77 -10.66 -2.15
CA PRO A 461 -16.64 -10.06 -1.47
C PRO A 461 -16.89 -8.58 -1.23
N VAL A 462 -16.48 -8.09 -0.07
CA VAL A 462 -16.50 -6.67 0.29
C VAL A 462 -15.12 -6.11 0.04
N LEU A 463 -14.94 -5.40 -1.06
CA LEU A 463 -13.64 -4.83 -1.47
C LEU A 463 -13.26 -3.57 -0.68
N SER A 464 -14.24 -2.88 -0.09
CA SER A 464 -14.05 -1.69 0.73
C SER A 464 -15.01 -1.63 1.90
N SER A 465 -14.55 -1.35 3.15
CA SER A 465 -15.45 -1.13 4.30
C SER A 465 -16.29 0.14 4.14
N ARG A 466 -15.86 1.07 3.30
CA ARG A 466 -16.64 2.24 2.89
C ARG A 466 -17.80 1.88 1.97
N GLN A 467 -17.75 0.69 1.39
CA GLN A 467 -18.80 0.18 0.52
C GLN A 467 -20.05 -0.14 1.33
N THR A 468 -21.14 0.54 1.03
CA THR A 468 -22.43 0.40 1.70
C THR A 468 -23.40 -0.56 0.99
N HIS A 469 -23.14 -0.87 -0.28
CA HIS A 469 -23.92 -1.79 -1.11
C HIS A 469 -23.23 -3.14 -1.31
N VAL A 470 -23.98 -4.16 -1.65
CA VAL A 470 -23.47 -5.49 -1.95
C VAL A 470 -22.97 -5.53 -3.39
N LEU A 471 -21.74 -6.00 -3.61
CA LEU A 471 -21.16 -6.20 -4.96
C LEU A 471 -21.61 -7.52 -5.55
N THR A 472 -22.77 -7.53 -6.20
CA THR A 472 -23.37 -8.73 -6.78
C THR A 472 -22.63 -9.28 -8.00
N GLU A 473 -21.67 -8.55 -8.55
CA GLU A 473 -20.91 -8.88 -9.74
C GLU A 473 -19.87 -9.99 -9.50
N ARG A 474 -19.51 -10.28 -8.24
CA ARG A 474 -18.50 -11.25 -7.88
C ARG A 474 -19.01 -12.29 -6.88
N PRO A 475 -20.01 -13.11 -7.26
CA PRO A 475 -20.50 -14.14 -6.37
C PRO A 475 -19.45 -15.22 -6.12
N PHE A 476 -19.44 -15.74 -4.91
CA PHE A 476 -18.66 -16.92 -4.58
C PHE A 476 -19.44 -17.92 -3.73
N TYR A 477 -18.99 -19.16 -3.76
CA TYR A 477 -19.45 -20.24 -2.90
C TYR A 477 -18.32 -21.21 -2.59
N GLY A 478 -18.42 -21.88 -1.46
CA GLY A 478 -17.42 -22.82 -1.01
C GLY A 478 -17.98 -23.82 -0.02
N VAL A 479 -17.29 -24.95 0.08
CA VAL A 479 -17.58 -26.02 1.03
C VAL A 479 -16.27 -26.37 1.74
N SER A 480 -16.35 -26.63 3.05
CA SER A 480 -15.21 -27.12 3.81
C SER A 480 -15.62 -28.22 4.78
N VAL A 481 -14.67 -29.10 5.05
CA VAL A 481 -14.81 -30.21 6.00
C VAL A 481 -13.70 -30.09 7.03
N ASP A 482 -14.10 -29.89 8.29
CA ASP A 482 -13.19 -29.85 9.41
C ASP A 482 -13.14 -31.24 10.05
N ILE A 483 -11.93 -31.78 10.22
CA ILE A 483 -11.65 -33.09 10.77
C ILE A 483 -10.82 -32.93 12.04
N GLY A 484 -11.26 -33.53 13.11
CA GLY A 484 -10.63 -33.48 14.44
C GLY A 484 -11.56 -32.86 15.49
N SER A 485 -11.27 -33.15 16.74
CA SER A 485 -11.99 -32.56 17.87
C SER A 485 -11.10 -31.52 18.57
N LYS A 486 -11.68 -30.72 19.48
CA LYS A 486 -10.92 -29.80 20.33
C LYS A 486 -9.80 -30.46 21.16
N ARG A 487 -9.92 -31.76 21.45
CA ARG A 487 -8.94 -32.51 22.20
C ARG A 487 -7.96 -33.25 21.31
N SER A 488 -8.21 -33.29 20.00
CA SER A 488 -7.29 -33.91 19.05
C SER A 488 -6.05 -33.04 18.90
N PRO A 489 -4.85 -33.64 18.99
CA PRO A 489 -3.63 -32.89 18.75
C PRO A 489 -3.50 -32.40 17.29
N VAL A 490 -4.22 -33.04 16.38
CA VAL A 490 -4.28 -32.67 14.97
C VAL A 490 -5.70 -32.26 14.60
N GLN A 491 -5.82 -31.13 13.95
CA GLN A 491 -7.06 -30.63 13.36
C GLN A 491 -6.79 -30.26 11.91
N THR A 492 -7.65 -30.70 10.99
CA THR A 492 -7.45 -30.48 9.56
C THR A 492 -8.75 -29.96 8.92
N THR A 493 -8.63 -28.96 8.07
CA THR A 493 -9.73 -28.46 7.23
C THR A 493 -9.37 -28.68 5.78
N LEU A 494 -10.22 -29.38 5.05
CA LEU A 494 -10.17 -29.51 3.61
C LEU A 494 -11.25 -28.63 3.02
N TYR A 495 -10.96 -27.97 1.88
CA TYR A 495 -11.96 -27.09 1.29
C TYR A 495 -11.89 -27.04 -0.22
N TRP A 496 -13.01 -26.62 -0.81
CA TRP A 496 -13.17 -26.21 -2.19
C TRP A 496 -13.89 -24.88 -2.24
N PHE A 497 -13.45 -23.99 -3.15
CA PHE A 497 -13.93 -22.62 -3.28
C PHE A 497 -14.00 -22.22 -4.74
N ASP A 498 -15.10 -21.57 -5.18
CA ASP A 498 -15.29 -21.02 -6.52
C ASP A 498 -15.81 -19.59 -6.44
N GLN A 499 -15.13 -18.67 -7.09
CA GLN A 499 -15.53 -17.27 -7.24
C GLN A 499 -15.64 -16.93 -8.72
N ARG A 500 -16.70 -16.23 -9.07
CA ARG A 500 -16.97 -15.76 -10.40
C ARG A 500 -16.86 -14.25 -10.46
N THR A 501 -16.71 -13.72 -11.69
CA THR A 501 -16.77 -12.29 -11.95
C THR A 501 -17.55 -12.04 -13.23
N THR A 502 -17.73 -10.75 -13.58
CA THR A 502 -18.47 -10.33 -14.79
C THR A 502 -17.92 -10.99 -16.05
N GLY A 503 -18.77 -11.11 -17.07
CA GLY A 503 -18.42 -11.75 -18.34
C GLY A 503 -18.26 -13.27 -18.31
N GLY A 504 -18.66 -13.92 -17.18
CA GLY A 504 -18.62 -15.38 -17.04
C GLY A 504 -17.24 -15.93 -16.68
N PHE A 505 -16.25 -15.08 -16.37
CA PHE A 505 -14.94 -15.51 -15.94
C PHE A 505 -14.98 -16.21 -14.58
N VAL A 506 -14.22 -17.29 -14.46
CA VAL A 506 -13.85 -17.86 -13.17
C VAL A 506 -12.78 -16.94 -12.58
N ASP A 507 -13.13 -16.19 -11.55
CA ASP A 507 -12.19 -15.26 -10.91
C ASP A 507 -11.14 -16.02 -10.11
N ARG A 508 -11.56 -17.03 -9.33
CA ARG A 508 -10.70 -17.94 -8.58
C ARG A 508 -11.41 -19.27 -8.36
N ARG A 509 -10.70 -20.39 -8.51
CA ARG A 509 -11.22 -21.72 -8.15
C ARG A 509 -10.12 -22.48 -7.43
N SER A 510 -10.25 -22.69 -6.13
CA SER A 510 -9.21 -23.29 -5.33
C SER A 510 -9.67 -24.53 -4.56
N VAL A 511 -8.72 -25.40 -4.33
CA VAL A 511 -8.77 -26.46 -3.33
C VAL A 511 -7.64 -26.22 -2.33
N GLY A 512 -7.84 -26.60 -1.09
CA GLY A 512 -6.79 -26.38 -0.12
C GLY A 512 -6.95 -27.21 1.14
N ILE A 513 -5.89 -27.17 1.93
CA ILE A 513 -5.77 -27.84 3.21
C ILE A 513 -5.22 -26.88 4.26
N GLU A 514 -5.83 -26.87 5.42
CA GLU A 514 -5.30 -26.25 6.63
C GLU A 514 -5.10 -27.33 7.66
N ALA A 515 -3.97 -27.31 8.35
CA ALA A 515 -3.66 -28.25 9.40
C ALA A 515 -3.12 -27.50 10.62
N ARG A 516 -3.59 -27.92 11.79
CA ARG A 516 -3.11 -27.43 13.08
C ARG A 516 -2.64 -28.61 13.91
N PHE A 517 -1.46 -28.44 14.49
CA PHE A 517 -0.91 -29.38 15.43
C PHE A 517 -0.70 -28.69 16.77
N LEU A 518 -1.33 -29.21 17.83
CA LEU A 518 -1.37 -28.56 19.13
C LEU A 518 -0.87 -29.53 20.20
N LYS A 519 0.24 -29.22 20.83
CA LYS A 519 0.76 -29.85 22.06
C LYS A 519 1.14 -28.74 23.06
N PRO A 520 1.27 -29.04 24.35
CA PRO A 520 1.57 -28.03 25.36
C PRO A 520 2.81 -27.18 25.04
N ASN A 521 3.84 -27.80 24.50
CA ASN A 521 5.11 -27.14 24.23
C ASN A 521 5.36 -26.84 22.73
N PHE A 522 4.52 -27.34 21.83
CA PHE A 522 4.71 -27.21 20.41
C PHE A 522 3.39 -27.00 19.68
N ASN A 523 3.30 -25.88 18.96
CA ASN A 523 2.19 -25.56 18.10
C ASN A 523 2.70 -25.41 16.68
N ALA A 524 1.99 -26.00 15.73
CA ALA A 524 2.26 -25.81 14.31
C ALA A 524 0.96 -25.55 13.55
N TYR A 525 1.05 -24.73 12.54
CA TYR A 525 -0.01 -24.42 11.58
C TYR A 525 0.55 -24.50 10.17
N ALA A 526 -0.21 -25.10 9.27
CA ALA A 526 0.10 -25.11 7.85
C ALA A 526 -1.17 -24.84 7.05
N MET A 527 -1.04 -24.08 5.99
CA MET A 527 -2.13 -23.79 5.05
C MET A 527 -1.56 -23.81 3.63
N PHE A 528 -2.24 -24.52 2.74
CA PHE A 528 -1.93 -24.55 1.31
C PHE A 528 -3.21 -24.34 0.52
N ASP A 529 -3.14 -23.37 -0.42
CA ASP A 529 -4.22 -23.05 -1.33
C ASP A 529 -3.71 -23.18 -2.76
N TYR A 530 -4.30 -24.09 -3.50
CA TYR A 530 -3.97 -24.35 -4.91
C TYR A 530 -5.12 -23.95 -5.79
N ASP A 531 -4.88 -23.02 -6.72
CA ASP A 531 -5.87 -22.62 -7.70
C ASP A 531 -5.89 -23.60 -8.87
N VAL A 532 -6.99 -24.34 -9.00
CA VAL A 532 -7.15 -25.36 -10.04
C VAL A 532 -7.50 -24.76 -11.40
N LYS A 533 -7.95 -23.49 -11.45
CA LYS A 533 -8.21 -22.80 -12.73
C LYS A 533 -6.89 -22.38 -13.38
N PHE A 534 -5.97 -21.88 -12.60
CA PHE A 534 -4.66 -21.42 -13.07
C PHE A 534 -3.59 -22.53 -13.04
N GLY A 535 -3.81 -23.60 -12.28
CA GLY A 535 -2.82 -24.65 -12.09
C GLY A 535 -1.65 -24.23 -11.21
N GLU A 536 -1.88 -23.31 -10.25
CA GLU A 536 -0.84 -22.61 -9.50
C GLU A 536 -1.05 -22.66 -7.98
N LEU A 537 0.04 -22.79 -7.24
CA LEU A 537 0.01 -22.59 -5.79
C LEU A 537 -0.16 -21.10 -5.49
N ASN A 538 -1.26 -20.77 -4.87
CA ASN A 538 -1.60 -19.40 -4.51
C ASN A 538 -1.01 -18.99 -3.17
N LEU A 539 -1.02 -19.93 -2.21
CA LEU A 539 -0.57 -19.71 -0.86
C LEU A 539 0.01 -20.99 -0.26
N GLY A 540 1.19 -20.89 0.36
CA GLY A 540 1.80 -21.90 1.18
C GLY A 540 2.35 -21.24 2.44
N LEU A 541 1.73 -21.49 3.58
CA LEU A 541 2.10 -20.94 4.87
C LEU A 541 2.38 -22.05 5.86
N VAL A 542 3.51 -21.97 6.54
CA VAL A 542 3.86 -22.86 7.66
C VAL A 542 4.34 -22.02 8.82
N SER A 543 3.76 -22.19 9.97
CA SER A 543 4.19 -21.52 11.20
C SER A 543 4.35 -22.55 12.31
N MET A 544 5.44 -22.48 13.05
CA MET A 544 5.79 -23.36 14.15
C MET A 544 6.23 -22.54 15.35
N ASN A 545 5.84 -22.97 16.52
CA ASN A 545 6.22 -22.35 17.77
C ASN A 545 6.57 -23.44 18.78
N TYR A 546 7.70 -23.29 19.43
CA TYR A 546 8.18 -24.20 20.46
C TYR A 546 8.51 -23.45 21.75
N ASN A 547 7.89 -23.85 22.85
CA ASN A 547 8.16 -23.31 24.19
C ASN A 547 9.09 -24.27 24.94
N PHE A 548 10.26 -23.80 25.30
CA PHE A 548 11.23 -24.55 26.10
C PHE A 548 10.85 -24.54 27.58
N SER A 549 11.37 -25.48 28.32
CA SER A 549 11.14 -25.59 29.77
C SER A 549 11.75 -24.46 30.60
N ASP A 550 12.76 -23.77 30.06
CA ASP A 550 13.42 -22.61 30.68
C ASP A 550 12.65 -21.30 30.44
N GLY A 551 11.48 -21.36 29.80
CA GLY A 551 10.67 -20.20 29.43
C GLY A 551 11.09 -19.53 28.12
N SER A 552 12.11 -20.05 27.44
CA SER A 552 12.45 -19.58 26.09
C SER A 552 11.40 -19.99 25.07
N ASN A 553 11.28 -19.22 24.00
CA ASN A 553 10.36 -19.48 22.89
C ASN A 553 11.09 -19.36 21.56
N LEU A 554 10.84 -20.29 20.66
CA LEU A 554 11.32 -20.27 19.29
C LEU A 554 10.14 -20.33 18.34
N SER A 555 10.04 -19.34 17.45
CA SER A 555 9.01 -19.28 16.40
C SER A 555 9.67 -19.26 15.03
N LEU A 556 9.14 -20.06 14.11
CA LEU A 556 9.52 -20.11 12.71
C LEU A 556 8.27 -19.95 11.84
N THR A 557 8.30 -19.02 10.90
CA THR A 557 7.24 -18.85 9.91
C THR A 557 7.86 -18.80 8.52
N GLY A 558 7.40 -19.70 7.66
CA GLY A 558 7.71 -19.72 6.22
C GLY A 558 6.45 -19.41 5.43
N ASP A 559 6.57 -18.56 4.47
CA ASP A 559 5.47 -18.08 3.66
C ASP A 559 5.85 -18.02 2.18
N TYR A 560 5.01 -18.59 1.37
CA TYR A 560 5.03 -18.51 -0.09
C TYR A 560 3.66 -18.09 -0.57
N ARG A 561 3.61 -17.06 -1.38
CA ARG A 561 2.34 -16.60 -1.92
C ARG A 561 2.47 -15.89 -3.25
N ARG A 562 1.36 -15.88 -3.95
CA ARG A 562 1.14 -14.95 -5.06
C ARG A 562 0.55 -13.65 -4.50
N SER A 563 1.12 -12.54 -4.96
CA SER A 563 0.74 -11.19 -4.52
C SER A 563 0.60 -10.27 -5.76
N PRO A 564 -0.58 -9.69 -5.97
CA PRO A 564 -1.85 -9.97 -5.29
C PRO A 564 -2.26 -11.44 -5.32
N LEU A 565 -3.22 -11.87 -4.47
CA LEU A 565 -3.80 -13.22 -4.57
C LEU A 565 -4.24 -13.47 -6.00
N LEU A 566 -3.84 -14.58 -6.60
CA LEU A 566 -4.11 -14.84 -8.02
C LEU A 566 -5.62 -14.96 -8.27
N THR A 567 -6.14 -14.00 -9.00
CA THR A 567 -7.51 -13.95 -9.48
C THR A 567 -7.51 -13.43 -10.91
N THR A 568 -8.50 -13.78 -11.71
CA THR A 568 -8.59 -13.29 -13.09
C THR A 568 -8.71 -11.77 -13.13
N SER A 569 -9.31 -11.17 -12.12
CA SER A 569 -9.41 -9.72 -11.99
C SER A 569 -8.06 -9.00 -11.94
N ASN A 570 -6.96 -9.70 -11.61
CA ASN A 570 -5.62 -9.12 -11.64
C ASN A 570 -5.19 -8.72 -13.06
N ALA A 571 -5.79 -9.29 -14.09
CA ALA A 571 -5.56 -8.87 -15.48
C ALA A 571 -5.88 -7.39 -15.73
N LEU A 572 -6.74 -6.78 -14.90
CA LEU A 572 -7.08 -5.35 -14.98
C LEU A 572 -5.98 -4.43 -14.45
N ILE A 573 -5.02 -4.96 -13.71
CA ILE A 573 -3.96 -4.15 -13.08
C ILE A 573 -3.12 -3.47 -14.17
N GLY A 574 -3.07 -2.13 -14.13
CA GLY A 574 -2.35 -1.31 -15.09
C GLY A 574 -2.99 -1.19 -16.48
N GLN A 575 -4.13 -1.83 -16.73
CA GLN A 575 -4.83 -1.74 -17.99
C GLN A 575 -5.65 -0.45 -18.07
N MET A 576 -5.44 0.30 -19.11
CA MET A 576 -6.16 1.55 -19.41
C MET A 576 -6.70 1.49 -20.84
N ASP A 577 -7.89 2.03 -21.03
CA ASP A 577 -8.42 2.31 -22.35
C ASP A 577 -7.66 3.53 -22.94
N THR A 578 -6.93 3.32 -24.01
CA THR A 578 -6.15 4.39 -24.67
C THR A 578 -7.02 5.46 -25.30
N ILE A 579 -8.28 5.17 -25.60
CA ILE A 579 -9.22 6.13 -26.23
C ILE A 579 -9.73 7.10 -25.18
N ASN A 580 -10.16 6.57 -24.02
CA ASN A 580 -10.79 7.35 -22.95
C ASN A 580 -9.81 7.73 -21.82
N SER A 581 -8.60 7.18 -21.84
CA SER A 581 -7.60 7.36 -20.77
C SER A 581 -8.11 6.96 -19.37
N LEU A 582 -9.05 6.02 -19.33
CA LEU A 582 -9.64 5.49 -18.09
C LEU A 582 -9.19 4.05 -17.85
N PRO A 583 -8.96 3.65 -16.61
CA PRO A 583 -8.67 2.24 -16.30
C PRO A 583 -9.90 1.36 -16.60
N PHE A 584 -9.64 0.17 -17.12
CA PHE A 584 -10.69 -0.83 -17.25
C PHE A 584 -11.16 -1.28 -15.87
N THR A 585 -12.46 -1.26 -15.66
CA THR A 585 -13.10 -1.68 -14.40
C THR A 585 -13.68 -3.09 -14.48
N ASP A 586 -13.80 -3.63 -15.70
CA ASP A 586 -14.42 -4.93 -16.00
C ASP A 586 -13.56 -5.71 -17.01
N LEU A 587 -13.44 -7.01 -16.79
CA LEU A 587 -12.72 -7.94 -17.68
C LEU A 587 -13.32 -8.02 -19.09
N THR A 588 -14.62 -7.78 -19.23
CA THR A 588 -15.26 -7.77 -20.56
C THR A 588 -14.76 -6.65 -21.45
N GLY A 589 -14.32 -5.54 -20.84
CA GLY A 589 -13.69 -4.43 -21.56
C GLY A 589 -12.35 -4.80 -22.21
N LEU A 590 -11.70 -5.86 -21.74
CA LEU A 590 -10.45 -6.35 -22.34
C LEU A 590 -10.67 -7.28 -23.57
N ARG A 591 -11.85 -7.89 -23.70
CA ARG A 591 -12.15 -8.86 -24.80
C ARG A 591 -11.99 -8.32 -26.22
N PRO A 592 -12.23 -7.02 -26.52
CA PRO A 592 -11.94 -6.48 -27.83
C PRO A 592 -10.45 -6.53 -28.23
N PHE A 593 -9.56 -6.63 -27.24
CA PHE A 593 -8.10 -6.53 -27.42
C PHE A 593 -7.37 -7.84 -27.12
N PHE A 594 -7.96 -8.71 -26.29
CA PHE A 594 -7.36 -9.94 -25.81
C PHE A 594 -8.36 -11.09 -25.80
N THR A 595 -7.91 -12.27 -26.10
CA THR A 595 -8.68 -13.49 -25.91
C THR A 595 -8.82 -13.83 -24.43
N ASP A 596 -9.82 -14.64 -24.06
CA ASP A 596 -10.01 -15.07 -22.67
C ASP A 596 -8.75 -15.77 -22.11
N ASN A 597 -8.01 -16.52 -22.92
CA ASN A 597 -6.76 -17.16 -22.49
C ASN A 597 -5.64 -16.14 -22.22
N GLU A 598 -5.52 -15.11 -23.04
CA GLU A 598 -4.56 -14.02 -22.80
C GLU A 598 -4.93 -13.23 -21.54
N ILE A 599 -6.22 -13.03 -21.26
CA ILE A 599 -6.69 -12.39 -20.02
C ILE A 599 -6.30 -13.25 -18.80
N TYR A 600 -6.46 -14.58 -18.86
CA TYR A 600 -6.00 -15.47 -17.80
C TYR A 600 -4.46 -15.44 -17.65
N GLN A 601 -3.72 -15.40 -18.75
CA GLN A 601 -2.27 -15.28 -18.68
C GLN A 601 -1.83 -13.93 -18.10
N MET A 602 -2.48 -12.83 -18.50
CA MET A 602 -2.23 -11.51 -17.91
C MET A 602 -2.48 -11.49 -16.39
N ALA A 603 -3.49 -12.20 -15.91
CA ALA A 603 -3.73 -12.32 -14.48
C ALA A 603 -2.54 -12.95 -13.75
N ILE A 604 -1.93 -13.99 -14.33
CA ILE A 604 -0.69 -14.60 -13.81
C ILE A 604 0.46 -13.60 -13.86
N ASP A 605 0.63 -12.92 -14.99
CA ASP A 605 1.73 -11.98 -15.25
C ASP A 605 1.67 -10.74 -14.34
N ARG A 606 0.50 -10.39 -13.82
CA ARG A 606 0.31 -9.29 -12.85
C ARG A 606 0.42 -9.73 -11.39
N THR A 607 0.78 -10.99 -11.17
CA THR A 607 0.78 -11.57 -9.82
C THR A 607 2.20 -11.99 -9.46
N LEU A 608 2.83 -11.23 -8.55
CA LEU A 608 4.17 -11.51 -8.04
C LEU A 608 4.20 -12.79 -7.21
N ILE A 609 5.35 -13.41 -7.12
CA ILE A 609 5.61 -14.46 -6.13
C ILE A 609 6.41 -13.84 -5.01
N SER A 610 5.88 -13.86 -3.81
CA SER A 610 6.57 -13.43 -2.59
C SER A 610 6.90 -14.62 -1.71
N LYS A 611 8.11 -14.63 -1.18
CA LYS A 611 8.60 -15.65 -0.26
C LYS A 611 9.18 -14.97 0.96
N SER A 612 8.85 -15.49 2.13
CA SER A 612 9.47 -15.01 3.36
C SER A 612 9.75 -16.13 4.34
N LEU A 613 10.79 -15.96 5.14
CA LEU A 613 11.15 -16.81 6.25
C LEU A 613 11.46 -15.92 7.45
N THR A 614 10.74 -16.11 8.55
CA THR A 614 10.96 -15.38 9.79
C THR A 614 11.27 -16.34 10.91
N LEU A 615 12.36 -16.09 11.62
CA LEU A 615 12.80 -16.80 12.81
C LEU A 615 12.83 -15.81 13.96
N THR A 616 12.17 -16.16 15.07
CA THR A 616 12.17 -15.33 16.29
C THR A 616 12.54 -16.22 17.48
N TYR A 617 13.47 -15.74 18.29
CA TYR A 617 13.86 -16.38 19.54
C TYR A 617 13.73 -15.39 20.69
N ALA A 618 12.98 -15.78 21.70
CA ALA A 618 12.79 -15.02 22.93
C ALA A 618 13.33 -15.83 24.12
N ARG A 619 14.11 -15.19 24.99
CA ARG A 619 14.69 -15.84 26.16
C ARG A 619 14.64 -14.93 27.39
N PRO A 620 14.10 -15.40 28.53
CA PRO A 620 14.27 -14.75 29.79
C PRO A 620 15.72 -14.93 30.27
N ILE A 621 16.47 -13.84 30.47
CA ILE A 621 17.82 -13.84 31.01
C ILE A 621 17.76 -13.95 32.53
N THR A 622 16.83 -13.18 33.13
CA THR A 622 16.50 -13.19 34.55
C THR A 622 14.98 -13.12 34.71
N LYS A 623 14.48 -13.16 35.95
CA LYS A 623 13.05 -12.94 36.22
C LYS A 623 12.54 -11.55 35.78
N LYS A 624 13.45 -10.58 35.61
CA LYS A 624 13.14 -9.21 35.27
C LYS A 624 13.61 -8.78 33.89
N LEU A 625 14.41 -9.60 33.23
CA LEU A 625 15.06 -9.24 31.96
C LEU A 625 14.87 -10.35 30.93
N GLN A 626 14.38 -9.96 29.72
CA GLN A 626 14.20 -10.84 28.58
C GLN A 626 14.90 -10.26 27.37
N ILE A 627 15.48 -11.11 26.53
CA ILE A 627 15.97 -10.75 25.19
C ILE A 627 15.13 -11.42 24.13
N ASN A 628 14.82 -10.67 23.09
CA ASN A 628 14.22 -11.19 21.89
C ASN A 628 15.14 -10.88 20.70
N VAL A 629 15.29 -11.85 19.80
CA VAL A 629 16.06 -11.69 18.56
C VAL A 629 15.20 -12.18 17.42
N ASP A 630 15.11 -11.42 16.36
CA ASP A 630 14.40 -11.80 15.14
C ASP A 630 15.29 -11.68 13.91
N PHE A 631 15.07 -12.60 12.99
CA PHE A 631 15.64 -12.61 11.65
C PHE A 631 14.54 -12.85 10.64
N SER A 632 14.49 -12.04 9.60
CA SER A 632 13.59 -12.26 8.47
C SER A 632 14.35 -12.17 7.15
N LEU A 633 14.01 -13.06 6.25
CA LEU A 633 14.43 -13.09 4.86
C LEU A 633 13.20 -12.95 3.99
N THR A 634 13.21 -12.00 3.06
CA THR A 634 12.14 -11.83 2.08
C THR A 634 12.72 -11.84 0.66
N ASP A 635 11.92 -12.31 -0.29
CA ASP A 635 12.25 -12.31 -1.71
C ASP A 635 10.97 -12.15 -2.52
N THR A 636 10.85 -11.03 -3.22
CA THR A 636 9.68 -10.74 -4.04
C THR A 636 10.09 -10.79 -5.51
N GLY A 637 9.42 -11.65 -6.27
CA GLY A 637 9.64 -11.82 -7.69
C GLY A 637 9.22 -10.58 -8.49
N GLY A 638 9.67 -10.51 -9.73
CA GLY A 638 9.23 -9.50 -10.70
C GLY A 638 7.97 -9.93 -11.46
N THR A 639 7.39 -9.00 -12.20
CA THR A 639 6.32 -9.28 -13.17
C THR A 639 6.80 -9.00 -14.59
N PRO A 640 6.43 -9.80 -15.58
CA PRO A 640 6.72 -9.51 -16.99
C PRO A 640 5.91 -8.28 -17.45
N GLY A 641 6.44 -7.62 -18.47
CA GLY A 641 5.71 -6.56 -19.17
C GLY A 641 4.63 -7.11 -20.08
N THR A 642 3.66 -6.27 -20.41
CA THR A 642 2.66 -6.58 -21.46
C THR A 642 2.82 -5.59 -22.60
N PRO A 643 2.96 -6.05 -23.86
CA PRO A 643 3.06 -5.14 -25.01
C PRO A 643 1.81 -4.29 -25.17
N ALA A 644 1.97 -3.09 -25.71
CA ALA A 644 0.85 -2.25 -26.09
C ALA A 644 0.01 -2.91 -27.22
N THR A 645 -1.29 -2.72 -27.17
CA THR A 645 -2.22 -3.03 -28.27
C THR A 645 -2.80 -1.73 -28.85
N THR A 646 -3.71 -1.85 -29.81
CA THR A 646 -4.43 -0.69 -30.38
C THR A 646 -5.29 0.04 -29.35
N GLY A 647 -5.70 -0.64 -28.27
CA GLY A 647 -6.60 -0.10 -27.25
C GLY A 647 -6.04 -0.09 -25.83
N THR A 648 -4.85 -0.66 -25.61
CA THR A 648 -4.22 -0.71 -24.28
C THR A 648 -2.76 -0.29 -24.34
N PRO A 649 -2.26 0.50 -23.36
CA PRO A 649 -0.86 0.90 -23.33
C PRO A 649 0.05 -0.28 -22.96
N GLU A 650 1.34 -0.12 -23.25
CA GLU A 650 2.38 -1.03 -22.74
C GLU A 650 2.42 -0.96 -21.20
N ILE A 651 2.48 -2.11 -20.57
CA ILE A 651 2.75 -2.22 -19.13
C ILE A 651 4.17 -2.74 -18.97
N MET A 652 5.00 -1.95 -18.29
CA MET A 652 6.40 -2.28 -18.09
C MET A 652 6.56 -3.46 -17.11
N ALA A 653 7.60 -4.26 -17.34
CA ALA A 653 8.02 -5.29 -16.39
C ALA A 653 8.46 -4.66 -15.06
N LEU A 654 8.13 -5.31 -13.96
CA LEU A 654 8.65 -4.96 -12.64
C LEU A 654 9.81 -5.92 -12.29
N PRO A 655 10.98 -5.41 -11.92
CA PRO A 655 12.11 -6.26 -11.50
C PRO A 655 11.81 -6.88 -10.13
N SER A 656 12.44 -8.02 -9.85
CA SER A 656 12.39 -8.61 -8.51
C SER A 656 13.21 -7.78 -7.52
N THR A 657 12.82 -7.82 -6.25
CA THR A 657 13.61 -7.21 -5.17
C THR A 657 14.87 -8.00 -4.87
N GLY A 658 14.91 -9.29 -5.24
CA GLY A 658 15.91 -10.22 -4.73
C GLY A 658 15.77 -10.42 -3.22
N LYS A 659 16.81 -10.98 -2.60
CA LYS A 659 16.79 -11.31 -1.17
C LYS A 659 17.04 -10.08 -0.31
N GLU A 660 16.12 -9.81 0.58
CA GLU A 660 16.20 -8.74 1.58
C GLU A 660 16.28 -9.35 2.99
N TYR A 661 17.10 -8.77 3.85
CA TYR A 661 17.42 -9.31 5.18
C TYR A 661 17.08 -8.29 6.25
N PHE A 662 16.46 -8.77 7.31
CA PHE A 662 16.06 -7.97 8.46
C PHE A 662 16.55 -8.66 9.74
N TYR A 663 17.18 -7.89 10.61
CA TYR A 663 17.70 -8.33 11.89
C TYR A 663 17.17 -7.43 12.98
N GLY A 664 16.56 -7.99 14.00
CA GLY A 664 16.07 -7.26 15.16
C GLY A 664 16.62 -7.84 16.47
N MET A 665 16.84 -6.96 17.43
CA MET A 665 17.14 -7.32 18.80
C MET A 665 16.38 -6.41 19.74
N GLN A 666 15.83 -6.95 20.80
CA GLN A 666 15.08 -6.23 21.80
C GLN A 666 15.44 -6.74 23.19
N LEU A 667 15.72 -5.83 24.10
CA LEU A 667 15.92 -6.09 25.52
C LEU A 667 14.75 -5.51 26.30
N ILE A 668 14.06 -6.35 27.05
CA ILE A 668 12.87 -5.99 27.83
C ILE A 668 13.18 -6.17 29.30
N GLY A 669 13.01 -5.10 30.07
CA GLY A 669 13.08 -5.11 31.53
C GLY A 669 11.71 -4.86 32.15
N SER A 670 11.33 -5.67 33.11
CA SER A 670 10.08 -5.53 33.86
C SER A 670 10.36 -5.47 35.36
N ASP A 671 9.64 -4.64 36.09
CA ASP A 671 9.81 -4.45 37.53
C ASP A 671 11.25 -4.06 37.94
N LEU A 672 11.92 -3.23 37.11
CA LEU A 672 13.31 -2.87 37.32
C LEU A 672 13.47 -1.88 38.47
N PHE A 673 12.70 -0.79 38.45
CA PHE A 673 12.80 0.31 39.41
C PHE A 673 11.55 0.44 40.28
N MET A 674 10.38 0.13 39.75
CA MET A 674 9.11 0.11 40.47
C MET A 674 8.23 -1.03 40.01
N ALA A 675 7.24 -1.40 40.80
CA ALA A 675 6.31 -2.47 40.44
C ALA A 675 5.53 -2.11 39.17
N ASN A 676 5.49 -3.05 38.23
CA ASN A 676 4.81 -2.92 36.93
C ASN A 676 5.42 -1.87 35.98
N ASP A 677 6.65 -1.43 36.21
CA ASP A 677 7.37 -0.68 35.18
C ASP A 677 7.88 -1.62 34.07
N ILE A 678 8.02 -1.08 32.87
CA ILE A 678 8.56 -1.79 31.72
C ILE A 678 9.49 -0.86 30.96
N TYR A 679 10.68 -1.35 30.66
CA TYR A 679 11.67 -0.66 29.83
C TYR A 679 12.03 -1.54 28.65
N ILE A 680 12.06 -0.95 27.47
CA ILE A 680 12.34 -1.66 26.23
C ILE A 680 13.40 -0.88 25.47
N LEU A 681 14.51 -1.56 25.18
CA LEU A 681 15.55 -1.07 24.28
C LEU A 681 15.59 -1.98 23.08
N SER A 682 15.48 -1.44 21.89
CA SER A 682 15.53 -2.21 20.65
C SER A 682 16.42 -1.60 19.59
N GLY A 683 16.99 -2.46 18.77
CA GLY A 683 17.75 -2.11 17.59
C GLY A 683 17.34 -2.97 16.41
N ARG A 684 17.28 -2.38 15.23
CA ARG A 684 16.96 -3.09 14.00
C ARG A 684 17.88 -2.67 12.85
N VAL A 685 18.25 -3.64 12.03
CA VAL A 685 18.97 -3.43 10.77
C VAL A 685 18.19 -4.11 9.66
N ALA A 686 17.83 -3.35 8.63
CA ALA A 686 17.23 -3.86 7.41
C ALA A 686 18.21 -3.65 6.24
N ASN A 687 18.45 -4.71 5.48
CA ASN A 687 19.26 -4.68 4.28
C ASN A 687 18.36 -5.03 3.10
N THR A 688 17.71 -4.01 2.56
CA THR A 688 16.76 -4.14 1.45
C THR A 688 17.47 -3.97 0.10
N SER A 689 16.77 -4.21 -0.98
CA SER A 689 17.24 -3.96 -2.36
C SER A 689 17.66 -2.50 -2.58
N THR A 690 16.97 -1.54 -1.94
CA THR A 690 17.15 -0.11 -2.20
C THR A 690 17.89 0.65 -1.11
N ALA A 691 18.01 0.10 0.10
CA ALA A 691 18.65 0.81 1.22
C ALA A 691 19.17 -0.13 2.30
N LYS A 692 20.06 0.38 3.14
CA LYS A 692 20.30 -0.12 4.51
C LYS A 692 19.60 0.82 5.49
N VAL A 693 18.81 0.25 6.38
CA VAL A 693 18.10 1.00 7.40
C VAL A 693 18.52 0.54 8.78
N TYR A 694 18.86 1.48 9.63
CA TYR A 694 19.23 1.27 11.02
C TYR A 694 18.23 2.00 11.90
N SER A 695 17.73 1.36 12.92
CA SER A 695 16.90 2.03 13.91
C SER A 695 17.25 1.61 15.32
N ALA A 696 17.15 2.56 16.25
CA ALA A 696 17.25 2.34 17.67
C ALA A 696 16.05 3.00 18.35
N ASP A 697 15.49 2.33 19.34
CA ASP A 697 14.30 2.80 20.03
C ASP A 697 14.41 2.46 21.52
N PHE A 698 14.08 3.44 22.34
CA PHE A 698 13.94 3.30 23.79
C PHE A 698 12.54 3.69 24.18
N ASN A 699 11.87 2.84 24.93
CA ASN A 699 10.54 3.10 25.46
C ASN A 699 10.49 2.69 26.93
N ALA A 700 9.87 3.53 27.75
CA ALA A 700 9.56 3.19 29.12
C ALA A 700 8.06 3.32 29.38
N ARG A 701 7.55 2.48 30.27
CA ARG A 701 6.18 2.49 30.74
C ARG A 701 6.21 2.51 32.26
N ILE A 702 5.90 3.66 32.83
CA ILE A 702 6.11 3.97 34.23
C ILE A 702 4.76 4.20 34.90
N PRO A 703 4.28 3.31 35.78
CA PRO A 703 3.07 3.53 36.55
C PRO A 703 3.34 4.52 37.68
N ILE A 704 2.92 5.78 37.49
CA ILE A 704 3.09 6.83 38.51
C ILE A 704 2.13 6.60 39.68
N THR A 705 0.90 6.22 39.38
CA THR A 705 -0.11 5.78 40.34
C THR A 705 -0.88 4.59 39.77
N SER A 706 -1.81 4.02 40.54
CA SER A 706 -2.70 2.94 40.03
C SER A 706 -3.52 3.37 38.80
N ASN A 707 -3.84 4.65 38.69
CA ASN A 707 -4.72 5.17 37.65
C ASN A 707 -3.99 6.05 36.63
N PHE A 708 -2.70 6.30 36.81
CA PHE A 708 -1.94 7.19 35.94
C PHE A 708 -0.62 6.57 35.52
N ARG A 709 -0.36 6.56 34.22
CA ARG A 709 0.84 6.01 33.61
C ARG A 709 1.51 7.03 32.71
N LEU A 710 2.83 7.11 32.79
CA LEU A 710 3.70 7.90 31.94
C LEU A 710 4.50 6.97 31.03
N SER A 711 4.55 7.25 29.73
CA SER A 711 5.30 6.44 28.78
C SER A 711 6.14 7.35 27.87
N PRO A 712 7.37 7.70 28.28
CA PRO A 712 8.33 8.38 27.42
C PRO A 712 8.92 7.41 26.39
N ARG A 713 9.23 7.94 25.21
CA ARG A 713 9.83 7.19 24.12
C ARG A 713 10.81 8.04 23.33
N LEU A 714 11.90 7.44 22.92
CA LEU A 714 12.90 8.05 22.04
C LEU A 714 13.15 7.09 20.89
N ARG A 715 13.07 7.60 19.66
CA ARG A 715 13.38 6.84 18.47
C ARG A 715 14.40 7.57 17.63
N TYR A 716 15.33 6.81 17.08
CA TYR A 716 16.26 7.25 16.05
C TYR A 716 16.23 6.28 14.88
N GLY A 717 16.16 6.79 13.68
CA GLY A 717 16.24 6.04 12.42
C GLY A 717 17.26 6.64 11.47
N TYR A 718 18.00 5.80 10.77
CA TYR A 718 18.93 6.20 9.73
C TYR A 718 18.78 5.28 8.52
N ARG A 719 18.58 5.86 7.35
CA ARG A 719 18.49 5.16 6.07
C ARG A 719 19.65 5.60 5.18
N ASP A 720 20.38 4.63 4.69
CA ASP A 720 21.43 4.80 3.70
C ASP A 720 20.97 4.16 2.38
N GLY A 721 20.68 4.99 1.40
CA GLY A 721 20.23 4.53 0.10
C GLY A 721 21.33 3.79 -0.64
N LYS A 722 20.96 2.72 -1.34
CA LYS A 722 21.90 1.97 -2.19
C LYS A 722 21.80 2.43 -3.63
N LEU A 723 22.93 2.46 -4.29
CA LEU A 723 22.98 2.55 -5.74
C LEU A 723 22.28 1.33 -6.33
N THR A 724 21.28 1.57 -7.13
CA THR A 724 20.56 0.53 -7.86
C THR A 724 20.45 0.95 -9.32
N THR A 725 20.04 0.03 -10.17
CA THR A 725 19.72 0.34 -11.56
C THR A 725 18.58 1.37 -11.70
N MET A 726 17.75 1.54 -10.66
CA MET A 726 16.65 2.51 -10.63
C MET A 726 17.02 3.83 -9.93
N VAL A 727 18.01 3.81 -9.03
CA VAL A 727 18.43 4.96 -8.23
C VAL A 727 19.92 5.12 -8.33
N LEU A 728 20.38 6.02 -9.19
CA LEU A 728 21.81 6.24 -9.48
C LEU A 728 22.52 7.01 -8.37
N ASN A 729 21.82 7.89 -7.68
CA ASN A 729 22.36 8.72 -6.61
C ASN A 729 21.45 8.63 -5.38
N PRO A 730 21.55 7.56 -4.60
CA PRO A 730 20.74 7.40 -3.41
C PRO A 730 21.17 8.41 -2.36
N GLY A 731 20.18 9.06 -1.75
CA GLY A 731 20.40 9.96 -0.63
C GLY A 731 20.37 9.23 0.70
N THR A 732 20.61 9.98 1.77
CA THR A 732 20.48 9.52 3.16
C THR A 732 19.27 10.17 3.83
N TYR A 733 18.71 9.49 4.81
CA TYR A 733 17.63 10.01 5.65
C TYR A 733 17.91 9.66 7.10
N SER A 734 17.80 10.63 7.99
CA SER A 734 17.87 10.42 9.43
C SER A 734 16.69 11.07 10.12
N GLN A 735 16.20 10.45 11.19
CA GLN A 735 15.03 10.92 11.92
C GLN A 735 15.19 10.67 13.42
N PHE A 736 14.80 11.66 14.22
CA PHE A 736 14.72 11.56 15.67
C PHE A 736 13.33 11.98 16.14
N GLN A 737 12.72 11.14 16.97
CA GLN A 737 11.34 11.30 17.40
C GLN A 737 11.23 11.06 18.91
N PRO A 738 11.27 12.11 19.74
CA PRO A 738 10.88 12.04 21.14
C PRO A 738 9.36 12.13 21.27
N THR A 739 8.77 11.25 22.05
CA THR A 739 7.34 11.29 22.39
C THR A 739 7.11 11.04 23.86
N ILE A 740 6.04 11.58 24.39
CA ILE A 740 5.57 11.36 25.74
C ILE A 740 4.07 11.07 25.71
N ARG A 741 3.68 9.99 26.36
CA ARG A 741 2.29 9.60 26.46
C ARG A 741 1.86 9.53 27.92
N LEU A 742 0.65 10.01 28.16
CA LEU A 742 -0.06 9.98 29.42
C LEU A 742 -1.30 9.11 29.27
N ASN A 743 -1.46 8.10 30.10
CA ASN A 743 -2.68 7.31 30.18
C ASN A 743 -3.29 7.50 31.56
N PHE A 744 -4.57 7.84 31.60
CA PHE A 744 -5.35 7.99 32.81
C PHE A 744 -6.55 7.04 32.78
N TYR A 745 -6.72 6.26 33.81
CA TYR A 745 -7.77 5.27 33.99
C TYR A 745 -8.75 5.72 35.07
N PRO A 746 -9.76 6.57 34.72
CA PRO A 746 -10.70 7.12 35.72
C PRO A 746 -11.56 6.05 36.39
N ILE A 747 -11.97 5.05 35.62
CA ILE A 747 -12.69 3.87 36.08
C ILE A 747 -12.15 2.61 35.36
N LYS A 748 -12.49 1.43 35.87
CA LYS A 748 -11.91 0.14 35.45
C LYS A 748 -11.95 -0.13 33.92
N ASN A 749 -13.00 0.32 33.23
CA ASN A 749 -13.25 0.03 31.82
C ASN A 749 -13.06 1.26 30.94
N SER A 750 -12.42 2.31 31.41
CA SER A 750 -12.18 3.52 30.64
C SER A 750 -10.74 3.94 30.67
N GLU A 751 -10.30 4.52 29.58
CA GLU A 751 -8.96 5.05 29.40
C GLU A 751 -9.03 6.40 28.69
N ILE A 752 -8.34 7.36 29.23
CA ILE A 752 -8.06 8.64 28.58
C ILE A 752 -6.58 8.66 28.23
N GLU A 753 -6.27 8.96 27.01
CA GLU A 753 -4.90 9.01 26.51
C GLU A 753 -4.60 10.36 25.88
N ILE A 754 -3.44 10.89 26.22
CA ILE A 754 -2.88 12.08 25.56
C ILE A 754 -1.43 11.76 25.22
N GLU A 755 -1.07 11.96 23.96
CA GLU A 755 0.30 11.82 23.50
C GLU A 755 0.74 13.08 22.76
N PHE A 756 1.95 13.51 23.05
CA PHE A 756 2.63 14.61 22.38
C PHE A 756 4.03 14.16 21.96
N GLY A 757 4.44 14.51 20.74
CA GLY A 757 5.75 14.14 20.22
C GLY A 757 6.31 15.16 19.25
N GLY A 758 7.64 15.15 19.15
CA GLY A 758 8.41 15.88 18.14
C GLY A 758 8.86 14.96 17.01
N ASN A 759 9.04 15.52 15.82
CA ASN A 759 9.66 14.89 14.69
C ASN A 759 10.76 15.79 14.14
N PHE A 760 11.99 15.27 14.08
CA PHE A 760 13.15 15.97 13.56
C PHE A 760 13.82 15.05 12.54
N ALA A 761 13.76 15.43 11.26
CA ALA A 761 14.34 14.63 10.21
C ALA A 761 15.27 15.45 9.31
N GLN A 762 16.26 14.79 8.75
CA GLN A 762 17.16 15.32 7.73
C GLN A 762 17.30 14.33 6.59
N GLN A 763 17.16 14.83 5.37
CA GLN A 763 17.29 14.07 4.17
C GLN A 763 18.28 14.75 3.22
N SER A 764 19.07 13.95 2.51
CA SER A 764 19.80 14.41 1.33
C SER A 764 19.21 13.79 0.09
N VAL A 765 18.89 14.61 -0.91
CA VAL A 765 18.26 14.15 -2.17
C VAL A 765 19.11 14.66 -3.33
N PHE A 766 19.45 13.77 -4.26
CA PHE A 766 20.20 14.15 -5.44
C PHE A 766 19.33 14.92 -6.42
N ASN A 767 19.77 16.10 -6.85
CA ASN A 767 19.04 17.00 -7.73
C ASN A 767 19.56 17.04 -9.18
N GLY A 768 20.41 16.07 -9.56
CA GLY A 768 21.03 16.00 -10.89
C GLY A 768 22.49 16.48 -10.93
N THR A 769 22.90 17.38 -10.06
CA THR A 769 24.26 17.94 -10.00
C THR A 769 24.89 17.87 -8.62
N GLY A 770 24.07 17.74 -7.55
CA GLY A 770 24.52 17.67 -6.18
C GLY A 770 23.42 17.11 -5.27
N PHE A 771 23.61 17.26 -3.96
CA PHE A 771 22.62 16.84 -2.98
C PHE A 771 21.96 18.04 -2.30
N ASP A 772 20.65 18.15 -2.46
CA ASP A 772 19.85 19.06 -1.68
C ASP A 772 19.66 18.53 -0.25
N LYS A 773 19.68 19.43 0.70
CA LYS A 773 19.44 19.12 2.11
C LYS A 773 18.03 19.54 2.47
N ILE A 774 17.26 18.57 2.91
CA ILE A 774 15.90 18.77 3.40
C ILE A 774 15.89 18.54 4.90
N SER A 775 15.43 19.52 5.65
CA SER A 775 15.25 19.42 7.08
C SER A 775 13.77 19.51 7.41
N GLU A 776 13.29 18.54 8.15
CA GLU A 776 11.91 18.49 8.61
C GLU A 776 11.86 18.64 10.12
N THR A 777 10.98 19.49 10.60
CA THR A 777 10.63 19.63 12.01
C THR A 777 9.13 19.59 12.16
N GLY A 778 8.63 18.85 13.12
CA GLY A 778 7.19 18.71 13.30
C GLY A 778 6.83 18.33 14.72
N TRP A 779 5.53 18.38 15.00
CA TRP A 779 4.96 17.86 16.20
C TRP A 779 3.66 17.11 15.92
N VAL A 780 3.39 16.13 16.75
CA VAL A 780 2.18 15.33 16.71
C VAL A 780 1.48 15.39 18.05
N LEU A 781 0.15 15.48 18.00
CA LEU A 781 -0.72 15.41 19.16
C LEU A 781 -1.79 14.37 18.91
N SER A 782 -1.97 13.46 19.84
CA SER A 782 -3.13 12.59 19.92
C SER A 782 -3.80 12.76 21.28
N ALA A 783 -5.11 12.86 21.30
CA ALA A 783 -5.89 12.89 22.51
C ALA A 783 -7.21 12.15 22.30
N GLY A 784 -7.55 11.28 23.22
CA GLY A 784 -8.77 10.51 23.05
C GLY A 784 -9.16 9.74 24.31
N TYR A 785 -10.29 9.07 24.18
CA TYR A 785 -10.79 8.19 25.21
C TYR A 785 -11.35 6.89 24.60
N ARG A 786 -11.35 5.88 25.43
CA ARG A 786 -11.94 4.59 25.15
C ARG A 786 -12.75 4.12 26.34
N PHE A 787 -13.89 3.49 26.05
CA PHE A 787 -14.76 2.87 27.01
C PHE A 787 -15.16 1.46 26.54
N ASP A 788 -14.96 0.46 27.40
CA ASP A 788 -15.35 -0.93 27.15
C ASP A 788 -16.52 -1.31 28.08
N PHE A 789 -17.55 -1.98 27.58
CA PHE A 789 -18.76 -2.32 28.35
C PHE A 789 -19.26 -3.73 28.07
#